data_8ad4f6a8f964e17a9b2b89549643c7c9
#
_entry.id   8ad4f6a8f964e17a9b2b89549643c7c9
#
_cell.length_a   1.000
_cell.length_b   1.000
_cell.length_c   1.000
_cell.angle_alpha   90.00
_cell.angle_beta   90.00
_cell.angle_gamma   90.00
#
_symmetry.space_group_name_H-M   'P 1'
#
loop_
_entity.id
_entity.type
_entity.pdbx_description
1 polymer ?
#
loop_
_entity_poly.entity_id
_entity_poly.type
_entity_poly.pdbx_seq_one_letter_code
_entity_poly.pdbx_strand_id
1 'polypeptide(L)'
;MGQTRDVYITGCGAYLPGEPVDNEEMARRLGAGARSAALRERVLAANGIRTRHYALDEDGTPVLLNEELAAEAVGRAVKDSGRDLAGIGMLATGTSMGDVLLPGFASMVHGRLGGGAMELLSAGGICASSMAAFKAATAAVRLGEHDAAAVVGSELVSRVLAQNRYGATGVRSTFDAEFLRWTLSDGAGAVVLASQPRPDRPSLRVEWVHAVSFAHEHPVCMGAGYSQGDGPRAGHTWLDTSSAAAAERAGMLRLRQDVRALPGLFREGLSEFVRLVAAGRLDPSTVDHVLCHYSARHFRADIFRLLREAGLLMDESRWFTNLETCGNTGAASIFVMLEECWRDNRFRPGEQVLLIVPESGRFSFAFALLTCVGPTDPAADVDPAVGASASAGLPAPGSPASAPVETRSAGSPVGEAEGDPESVRWTVARLARVWADLERRLSAVPLVRRIETGTATIEDYRALLLNLRQQVVEGGRWISRAASNFSAELFELRSAAIRHAAEEHRDFQLLERDYVAVGGDLDTIRTAAKNPGAEALSAYVFHQASQPDPVDLLGAMFVIEGLGTARAAGWARQLSEQLGLRDDQVTFLRYHGEHDDDHVGQLRALLRRVAEDRSHAERIVRTATVVARLYVMQLAEIDDER
;
A
#
# COMPACT_ATOMS: atom_id res chain seq x y z
N MET A 1 -5.79 35.25 9.41
CA MET A 1 -5.31 34.13 8.58
C MET A 1 -5.50 34.56 7.15
N GLY A 2 -4.42 34.61 6.33
CA GLY A 2 -4.53 34.92 4.90
C GLY A 2 -5.37 33.88 4.17
N GLN A 3 -6.08 34.30 3.14
CA GLN A 3 -6.86 33.39 2.28
C GLN A 3 -5.88 32.42 1.62
N THR A 4 -6.11 31.11 1.74
CA THR A 4 -5.35 30.08 1.04
C THR A 4 -5.63 30.17 -0.46
N ARG A 5 -4.57 30.04 -1.29
CA ARG A 5 -4.67 30.12 -2.75
C ARG A 5 -4.88 28.72 -3.34
N ASP A 6 -5.51 28.65 -4.49
CA ASP A 6 -5.44 27.45 -5.33
C ASP A 6 -4.03 27.26 -5.87
N VAL A 7 -3.69 25.99 -6.16
CA VAL A 7 -2.37 25.63 -6.72
C VAL A 7 -2.58 24.79 -7.96
N TYR A 8 -1.85 25.11 -9.02
CA TYR A 8 -1.99 24.48 -10.32
C TYR A 8 -0.64 23.93 -10.80
N ILE A 9 -0.61 22.74 -11.36
CA ILE A 9 0.50 22.30 -12.20
C ILE A 9 0.30 23.00 -13.55
N THR A 10 1.27 23.82 -13.93
CA THR A 10 1.25 24.65 -15.13
C THR A 10 2.26 24.23 -16.18
N GLY A 11 3.18 23.32 -15.85
CA GLY A 11 4.15 22.77 -16.78
C GLY A 11 4.70 21.44 -16.25
N CYS A 12 4.98 20.54 -17.19
CA CYS A 12 5.60 19.25 -16.92
C CYS A 12 6.87 19.09 -17.75
N GLY A 13 7.84 18.35 -17.23
CA GLY A 13 9.07 18.04 -17.94
C GLY A 13 9.64 16.69 -17.48
N ALA A 14 10.15 15.92 -18.41
CA ALA A 14 10.84 14.67 -18.11
C ALA A 14 12.16 14.60 -18.87
N TYR A 15 13.14 13.94 -18.27
CA TYR A 15 14.39 13.61 -18.92
C TYR A 15 14.76 12.17 -18.65
N LEU A 16 14.76 11.37 -19.70
CA LEU A 16 15.22 9.98 -19.71
C LEU A 16 16.56 9.95 -20.47
N PRO A 17 17.67 9.54 -19.84
CA PRO A 17 18.98 9.66 -20.45
C PRO A 17 19.22 8.60 -21.53
N GLY A 18 19.84 9.02 -22.64
CA GLY A 18 20.22 8.13 -23.75
C GLY A 18 19.02 7.53 -24.49
N GLU A 19 19.34 6.60 -25.40
CA GLU A 19 18.34 5.80 -26.10
C GLU A 19 17.82 4.68 -25.18
N PRO A 20 16.56 4.20 -25.40
CA PRO A 20 16.04 3.08 -24.65
C PRO A 20 16.93 1.83 -24.76
N VAL A 21 17.30 1.26 -23.64
CA VAL A 21 18.14 0.07 -23.53
C VAL A 21 17.26 -1.16 -23.31
N ASP A 22 17.33 -2.13 -24.20
CA ASP A 22 16.60 -3.39 -24.07
C ASP A 22 17.27 -4.37 -23.05
N ASN A 23 16.63 -5.52 -22.85
CA ASN A 23 17.08 -6.50 -21.88
C ASN A 23 18.43 -7.16 -22.24
N GLU A 24 18.79 -7.24 -23.52
CA GLU A 24 20.05 -7.82 -23.99
C GLU A 24 21.19 -6.82 -23.83
N GLU A 25 20.95 -5.59 -24.26
CA GLU A 25 21.89 -4.48 -24.10
C GLU A 25 22.17 -4.20 -22.62
N MET A 26 21.13 -4.20 -21.79
CA MET A 26 21.27 -4.07 -20.34
C MET A 26 22.19 -5.16 -19.77
N ALA A 27 22.05 -6.41 -20.23
CA ALA A 27 22.91 -7.51 -19.81
C ALA A 27 24.39 -7.27 -20.12
N ARG A 28 24.68 -6.60 -21.25
CA ARG A 28 26.04 -6.19 -21.63
C ARG A 28 26.57 -5.07 -20.74
N ARG A 29 25.81 -3.98 -20.57
CA ARG A 29 26.23 -2.79 -19.80
C ARG A 29 26.37 -3.06 -18.29
N LEU A 30 25.51 -3.87 -17.71
CA LEU A 30 25.54 -4.21 -16.29
C LEU A 30 26.31 -5.52 -15.98
N GLY A 31 26.83 -6.21 -17.01
CA GLY A 31 27.65 -7.40 -16.85
C GLY A 31 26.90 -8.59 -16.23
N ALA A 32 25.88 -9.09 -16.92
CA ALA A 32 25.20 -10.32 -16.49
C ALA A 32 26.06 -11.55 -16.75
N GLY A 33 26.62 -12.12 -15.70
CA GLY A 33 27.29 -13.41 -15.80
C GLY A 33 26.33 -14.55 -16.11
N ALA A 34 26.80 -15.59 -16.83
CA ALA A 34 25.99 -16.75 -17.23
C ALA A 34 25.28 -17.48 -16.06
N ARG A 35 25.77 -17.30 -14.83
CA ARG A 35 25.21 -17.93 -13.62
C ARG A 35 23.87 -17.36 -13.13
N SER A 36 23.45 -16.21 -13.64
CA SER A 36 22.19 -15.57 -13.24
C SER A 36 21.07 -15.68 -14.30
N ALA A 37 21.28 -16.40 -15.39
CA ALA A 37 20.36 -16.43 -16.54
C ALA A 37 18.94 -16.87 -16.16
N ALA A 38 18.75 -17.97 -15.44
CA ALA A 38 17.43 -18.45 -15.02
C ALA A 38 16.74 -17.49 -14.04
N LEU A 39 17.51 -16.83 -13.17
CA LEU A 39 17.00 -15.84 -12.23
C LEU A 39 16.59 -14.56 -12.97
N ARG A 40 17.39 -14.13 -13.94
CA ARG A 40 17.08 -13.03 -14.84
C ARG A 40 15.76 -13.26 -15.58
N GLU A 41 15.59 -14.43 -16.21
CA GLU A 41 14.37 -14.77 -16.95
C GLU A 41 13.14 -14.68 -16.06
N ARG A 42 13.21 -15.20 -14.83
CA ARG A 42 12.09 -15.10 -13.86
C ARG A 42 11.77 -13.66 -13.51
N VAL A 43 12.79 -12.82 -13.25
CA VAL A 43 12.57 -11.40 -12.92
C VAL A 43 11.97 -10.65 -14.11
N LEU A 44 12.51 -10.83 -15.31
CA LEU A 44 12.02 -10.17 -16.52
C LEU A 44 10.59 -10.60 -16.89
N ALA A 45 10.25 -11.87 -16.72
CA ALA A 45 8.89 -12.37 -16.91
C ALA A 45 7.90 -11.74 -15.92
N ALA A 46 8.32 -11.52 -14.66
CA ALA A 46 7.50 -10.95 -13.61
C ALA A 46 7.36 -9.41 -13.70
N ASN A 47 8.46 -8.70 -14.04
CA ASN A 47 8.43 -7.24 -14.05
C ASN A 47 7.78 -6.65 -15.31
N GLY A 48 7.81 -7.35 -16.44
CA GLY A 48 7.20 -6.93 -17.71
C GLY A 48 7.90 -5.75 -18.40
N ILE A 49 9.13 -5.42 -17.98
CA ILE A 49 9.90 -4.30 -18.53
C ILE A 49 10.65 -4.76 -19.78
N ARG A 50 10.47 -4.05 -20.87
CA ARG A 50 11.14 -4.31 -22.16
C ARG A 50 12.37 -3.42 -22.33
N THR A 51 12.23 -2.14 -21.99
CA THR A 51 13.31 -1.15 -22.13
C THR A 51 13.47 -0.31 -20.88
N ARG A 52 14.63 0.29 -20.75
CA ARG A 52 15.03 1.20 -19.66
C ARG A 52 15.90 2.31 -20.21
N HIS A 53 16.20 3.29 -19.36
CA HIS A 53 17.15 4.34 -19.68
C HIS A 53 18.29 4.32 -18.67
N TYR A 54 19.52 4.49 -19.15
CA TYR A 54 20.72 4.57 -18.32
C TYR A 54 21.61 5.71 -18.75
N ALA A 55 22.07 6.51 -17.79
CA ALA A 55 23.11 7.53 -17.99
C ALA A 55 24.51 6.89 -17.99
N LEU A 56 24.65 5.79 -18.72
CA LEU A 56 25.88 5.05 -18.93
C LEU A 56 26.15 4.96 -20.41
N ASP A 57 27.45 5.06 -20.79
CA ASP A 57 27.89 4.73 -22.15
C ASP A 57 27.89 3.19 -22.38
N GLU A 58 28.33 2.78 -23.56
CA GLU A 58 28.40 1.35 -23.95
C GLU A 58 29.36 0.54 -23.07
N ASP A 59 30.38 1.17 -22.49
CA ASP A 59 31.34 0.58 -21.60
C ASP A 59 30.88 0.56 -20.13
N GLY A 60 29.70 1.09 -19.85
CA GLY A 60 29.12 1.21 -18.51
C GLY A 60 29.72 2.35 -17.67
N THR A 61 30.34 3.34 -18.32
CA THR A 61 30.88 4.54 -17.66
C THR A 61 29.76 5.58 -17.50
N PRO A 62 29.57 6.18 -16.30
CA PRO A 62 28.59 7.24 -16.10
C PRO A 62 28.88 8.47 -16.96
N VAL A 63 27.86 8.95 -17.69
CA VAL A 63 27.97 10.13 -18.58
C VAL A 63 27.26 11.36 -18.02
N LEU A 64 26.45 11.22 -16.99
CA LEU A 64 25.74 12.30 -16.32
C LEU A 64 25.71 12.07 -14.80
N LEU A 65 25.49 13.13 -14.06
CA LEU A 65 25.19 13.14 -12.63
C LEU A 65 23.66 13.23 -12.39
N ASN A 66 23.19 12.80 -11.23
CA ASN A 66 21.78 12.83 -10.90
C ASN A 66 21.21 14.26 -10.87
N GLU A 67 22.00 15.23 -10.37
CA GLU A 67 21.58 16.62 -10.40
C GLU A 67 21.48 17.20 -11.83
N GLU A 68 22.22 16.63 -12.80
CA GLU A 68 22.12 17.06 -14.21
C GLU A 68 20.84 16.53 -14.86
N LEU A 69 20.44 15.28 -14.55
CA LEU A 69 19.14 14.74 -14.95
C LEU A 69 17.99 15.59 -14.40
N ALA A 70 18.07 15.92 -13.09
CA ALA A 70 17.06 16.71 -12.41
C ALA A 70 16.97 18.13 -13.00
N ALA A 71 18.12 18.79 -13.23
CA ALA A 71 18.17 20.14 -13.80
C ALA A 71 17.56 20.18 -15.21
N GLU A 72 17.85 19.18 -16.04
CA GLU A 72 17.29 19.08 -17.38
C GLU A 72 15.75 18.93 -17.34
N ALA A 73 15.23 18.07 -16.46
CA ALA A 73 13.78 17.89 -16.29
C ALA A 73 13.10 19.19 -15.80
N VAL A 74 13.70 19.88 -14.82
CA VAL A 74 13.21 21.18 -14.32
C VAL A 74 13.22 22.21 -15.45
N GLY A 75 14.33 22.33 -16.19
CA GLY A 75 14.41 23.26 -17.31
C GLY A 75 13.30 23.04 -18.36
N ARG A 76 12.98 21.78 -18.67
CA ARG A 76 11.86 21.43 -19.56
C ARG A 76 10.51 21.81 -18.96
N ALA A 77 10.27 21.51 -17.68
CA ALA A 77 9.02 21.86 -17.00
C ALA A 77 8.81 23.38 -16.93
N VAL A 78 9.86 24.15 -16.61
CA VAL A 78 9.82 25.62 -16.60
C VAL A 78 9.52 26.17 -17.98
N LYS A 79 10.20 25.69 -19.02
CA LYS A 79 9.92 26.06 -20.42
C LYS A 79 8.48 25.72 -20.81
N ASP A 80 8.00 24.53 -20.48
CA ASP A 80 6.62 24.10 -20.76
C ASP A 80 5.60 24.97 -20.04
N SER A 81 5.90 25.42 -18.80
CA SER A 81 5.02 26.31 -18.04
C SER A 81 4.87 27.71 -18.63
N GLY A 82 5.70 28.07 -19.59
CA GLY A 82 5.79 29.44 -20.15
C GLY A 82 6.40 30.49 -19.21
N ARG A 83 7.05 30.04 -18.13
CA ARG A 83 7.72 30.92 -17.14
C ARG A 83 9.22 30.97 -17.37
N ASP A 84 9.83 32.04 -16.86
CA ASP A 84 11.29 32.11 -16.72
C ASP A 84 11.72 31.47 -15.41
N LEU A 85 12.90 30.88 -15.38
CA LEU A 85 13.48 30.29 -14.17
C LEU A 85 13.59 31.30 -13.01
N ALA A 86 13.86 32.57 -13.31
CA ALA A 86 13.89 33.66 -12.32
C ALA A 86 12.53 33.89 -11.61
N GLY A 87 11.43 33.41 -12.18
CA GLY A 87 10.09 33.46 -11.59
C GLY A 87 9.77 32.26 -10.67
N ILE A 88 10.69 31.33 -10.49
CA ILE A 88 10.56 30.20 -9.57
C ILE A 88 11.15 30.57 -8.21
N GLY A 89 10.28 30.67 -7.19
CA GLY A 89 10.71 31.07 -5.83
C GLY A 89 11.18 29.87 -4.98
N MET A 90 10.80 28.64 -5.32
CA MET A 90 11.18 27.44 -4.56
C MET A 90 11.54 26.28 -5.49
N LEU A 91 12.60 25.54 -5.18
CA LEU A 91 12.96 24.28 -5.78
C LEU A 91 12.88 23.15 -4.73
N ALA A 92 11.98 22.21 -4.91
CA ALA A 92 11.83 21.04 -4.06
C ALA A 92 12.21 19.77 -4.83
N THR A 93 13.11 18.97 -4.28
CA THR A 93 13.65 17.77 -4.93
C THR A 93 13.38 16.51 -4.13
N GLY A 94 13.14 15.39 -4.81
CA GLY A 94 13.03 14.05 -4.23
C GLY A 94 13.96 13.07 -4.95
N THR A 95 14.76 12.33 -4.19
CA THR A 95 15.64 11.28 -4.71
C THR A 95 15.95 10.25 -3.63
N SER A 96 16.23 9.02 -4.04
CA SER A 96 16.75 8.00 -3.14
C SER A 96 18.18 8.31 -2.70
N MET A 97 18.99 8.83 -3.60
CA MET A 97 20.41 9.07 -3.35
C MET A 97 20.96 10.14 -4.30
N GLY A 98 21.58 11.17 -3.72
CA GLY A 98 22.41 12.11 -4.47
C GLY A 98 23.78 11.49 -4.79
N ASP A 99 24.50 12.13 -5.72
CA ASP A 99 25.85 11.69 -6.10
C ASP A 99 26.91 12.01 -5.05
N VAL A 100 26.63 12.98 -4.18
CA VAL A 100 27.50 13.42 -3.10
C VAL A 100 26.76 13.38 -1.75
N LEU A 101 27.52 13.20 -0.68
CA LEU A 101 26.95 13.19 0.67
C LEU A 101 26.52 14.60 1.11
N LEU A 102 27.24 15.61 0.68
CA LEU A 102 27.03 17.04 0.97
C LEU A 102 27.50 17.88 -0.23
N PRO A 103 26.83 19.01 -0.53
CA PRO A 103 25.60 19.53 0.10
C PRO A 103 24.35 18.76 -0.29
N GLY A 104 23.16 19.21 0.19
CA GLY A 104 21.87 18.57 -0.14
C GLY A 104 21.55 18.62 -1.63
N PHE A 105 20.77 17.64 -2.11
CA PHE A 105 20.51 17.41 -3.54
C PHE A 105 19.88 18.65 -4.24
N ALA A 106 18.94 19.34 -3.60
CA ALA A 106 18.35 20.57 -4.16
C ALA A 106 19.41 21.68 -4.42
N SER A 107 20.43 21.77 -3.57
CA SER A 107 21.52 22.72 -3.77
C SER A 107 22.37 22.37 -5.00
N MET A 108 22.63 21.08 -5.23
CA MET A 108 23.34 20.61 -6.40
C MET A 108 22.57 20.90 -7.70
N VAL A 109 21.24 20.60 -7.69
CA VAL A 109 20.35 20.88 -8.83
C VAL A 109 20.27 22.38 -9.11
N HIS A 110 20.11 23.22 -8.08
CA HIS A 110 20.08 24.68 -8.24
C HIS A 110 21.37 25.22 -8.85
N GLY A 111 22.52 24.68 -8.43
CA GLY A 111 23.83 25.06 -9.00
C GLY A 111 23.94 24.75 -10.50
N ARG A 112 23.27 23.69 -11.00
CA ARG A 112 23.19 23.35 -12.44
C ARG A 112 22.21 24.23 -13.20
N LEU A 113 21.08 24.55 -12.59
CA LEU A 113 20.04 25.39 -13.19
C LEU A 113 20.49 26.84 -13.36
N GLY A 114 21.22 27.38 -12.39
CA GLY A 114 21.44 28.81 -12.29
C GLY A 114 20.12 29.53 -11.95
N GLY A 115 19.90 30.73 -12.50
CA GLY A 115 18.73 31.56 -12.20
C GLY A 115 18.96 32.49 -11.01
N GLY A 116 17.87 32.89 -10.33
CA GLY A 116 17.92 33.75 -9.13
C GLY A 116 18.03 32.93 -7.85
N ALA A 117 18.07 33.66 -6.71
CA ALA A 117 17.94 33.03 -5.38
C ALA A 117 16.56 32.39 -5.23
N MET A 118 16.50 31.18 -4.65
CA MET A 118 15.26 30.46 -4.40
C MET A 118 15.36 29.65 -3.11
N GLU A 119 14.21 29.35 -2.52
CA GLU A 119 14.12 28.42 -1.40
C GLU A 119 14.41 27.00 -1.87
N LEU A 120 15.14 26.22 -1.06
CA LEU A 120 15.55 24.87 -1.41
C LEU A 120 15.02 23.84 -0.42
N LEU A 121 14.41 22.75 -0.94
CA LEU A 121 14.00 21.58 -0.16
C LEU A 121 14.57 20.32 -0.79
N SER A 122 15.31 19.53 -0.01
CA SER A 122 15.75 18.20 -0.39
C SER A 122 14.97 17.16 0.41
N ALA A 123 14.06 16.41 -0.23
CA ALA A 123 13.37 15.27 0.37
C ALA A 123 14.15 13.99 0.08
N GLY A 124 14.60 13.30 1.13
CA GLY A 124 15.23 11.98 1.06
C GLY A 124 14.18 10.88 1.26
N GLY A 125 14.34 9.78 0.54
CA GLY A 125 13.42 8.63 0.59
C GLY A 125 13.60 7.80 -0.66
N ILE A 126 12.63 6.95 -1.00
CA ILE A 126 12.66 6.20 -2.25
C ILE A 126 11.56 6.77 -3.19
N CYS A 127 10.64 5.96 -3.67
CA CYS A 127 9.68 6.38 -4.70
C CYS A 127 8.78 7.55 -4.28
N ALA A 128 8.38 7.66 -3.00
CA ALA A 128 7.48 8.72 -2.51
C ALA A 128 8.21 10.02 -2.13
N SER A 129 9.53 10.08 -2.22
CA SER A 129 10.30 11.29 -1.86
C SER A 129 9.92 12.50 -2.73
N SER A 130 9.68 12.31 -4.03
CA SER A 130 9.20 13.37 -4.92
C SER A 130 7.80 13.87 -4.56
N MET A 131 6.93 12.99 -4.06
CA MET A 131 5.61 13.37 -3.59
C MET A 131 5.65 14.12 -2.24
N ALA A 132 6.64 13.83 -1.40
CA ALA A 132 6.90 14.63 -0.20
C ALA A 132 7.35 16.06 -0.58
N ALA A 133 8.26 16.19 -1.55
CA ALA A 133 8.66 17.44 -2.14
C ALA A 133 7.47 18.20 -2.78
N PHE A 134 6.63 17.47 -3.53
CA PHE A 134 5.41 18.02 -4.15
C PHE A 134 4.41 18.54 -3.11
N LYS A 135 4.22 17.82 -2.01
CA LYS A 135 3.35 18.26 -0.91
C LYS A 135 3.86 19.54 -0.26
N ALA A 136 5.17 19.63 0.01
CA ALA A 136 5.77 20.80 0.63
C ALA A 136 5.69 22.03 -0.28
N ALA A 137 6.06 21.89 -1.56
CA ALA A 137 5.96 22.97 -2.53
C ALA A 137 4.50 23.41 -2.77
N THR A 138 3.55 22.47 -2.82
CA THR A 138 2.11 22.78 -2.88
C THR A 138 1.68 23.61 -1.67
N ALA A 139 2.16 23.30 -0.47
CA ALA A 139 1.82 24.04 0.74
C ALA A 139 2.41 25.47 0.70
N ALA A 140 3.66 25.64 0.29
CA ALA A 140 4.32 26.93 0.17
C ALA A 140 3.59 27.87 -0.82
N VAL A 141 3.22 27.36 -2.00
CA VAL A 141 2.44 28.14 -2.98
C VAL A 141 1.03 28.43 -2.46
N ARG A 142 0.36 27.47 -1.81
CA ARG A 142 -0.99 27.63 -1.24
C ARG A 142 -1.04 28.68 -0.13
N LEU A 143 -0.01 28.76 0.68
CA LEU A 143 0.14 29.77 1.75
C LEU A 143 0.56 31.14 1.22
N GLY A 144 0.96 31.22 -0.04
CA GLY A 144 1.40 32.47 -0.66
C GLY A 144 2.83 32.86 -0.30
N GLU A 145 3.66 31.95 0.20
CA GLU A 145 5.09 32.15 0.43
C GLU A 145 5.85 32.35 -0.90
N HIS A 146 5.38 31.63 -1.94
CA HIS A 146 5.87 31.71 -3.31
C HIS A 146 4.71 31.73 -4.30
N ASP A 147 4.86 32.45 -5.42
CA ASP A 147 3.89 32.44 -6.52
C ASP A 147 4.07 31.23 -7.44
N ALA A 148 5.28 30.69 -7.52
CA ALA A 148 5.60 29.48 -8.25
C ALA A 148 6.74 28.68 -7.62
N ALA A 149 6.67 27.35 -7.76
CA ALA A 149 7.69 26.41 -7.31
C ALA A 149 7.96 25.36 -8.37
N ALA A 150 9.19 24.87 -8.47
CA ALA A 150 9.54 23.70 -9.26
C ALA A 150 9.70 22.49 -8.33
N VAL A 151 9.18 21.36 -8.75
CA VAL A 151 9.32 20.07 -8.04
C VAL A 151 9.91 19.06 -8.99
N VAL A 152 10.92 18.31 -8.54
CA VAL A 152 11.56 17.26 -9.35
C VAL A 152 11.79 15.98 -8.55
N GLY A 153 11.45 14.84 -9.14
CA GLY A 153 11.92 13.53 -8.73
C GLY A 153 13.00 13.06 -9.69
N SER A 154 14.12 12.54 -9.18
CA SER A 154 15.25 12.10 -10.01
C SER A 154 15.95 10.89 -9.42
N GLU A 155 16.35 9.94 -10.29
CA GLU A 155 17.09 8.73 -9.91
C GLU A 155 18.20 8.42 -10.91
N LEU A 156 19.38 8.12 -10.39
CA LEU A 156 20.52 7.67 -11.16
C LEU A 156 21.06 6.35 -10.58
N VAL A 157 20.23 5.33 -10.66
CA VAL A 157 20.45 4.03 -10.02
C VAL A 157 21.45 3.15 -10.75
N SER A 158 21.63 3.34 -12.07
CA SER A 158 22.57 2.54 -12.88
C SER A 158 24.00 2.57 -12.30
N ARG A 159 24.42 3.66 -11.69
CA ARG A 159 25.75 3.79 -11.05
C ARG A 159 25.96 2.84 -9.88
N VAL A 160 24.91 2.52 -9.12
CA VAL A 160 24.97 1.56 -8.01
C VAL A 160 24.74 0.13 -8.47
N LEU A 161 24.16 -0.06 -9.67
CA LEU A 161 23.89 -1.37 -10.27
C LEU A 161 25.02 -1.87 -11.20
N ALA A 162 26.01 -1.03 -11.47
CA ALA A 162 27.11 -1.34 -12.38
C ALA A 162 27.91 -2.59 -11.95
N GLN A 163 28.49 -3.28 -12.93
CA GLN A 163 29.15 -4.57 -12.78
C GLN A 163 30.25 -4.60 -11.70
N ASN A 164 31.04 -3.53 -11.60
CA ASN A 164 32.14 -3.43 -10.64
C ASN A 164 31.67 -3.52 -9.18
N ARG A 165 30.42 -3.19 -8.87
CA ARG A 165 29.84 -3.28 -7.53
C ARG A 165 29.14 -4.61 -7.24
N TYR A 166 28.62 -5.29 -8.26
CA TYR A 166 27.94 -6.59 -8.11
C TYR A 166 28.83 -7.80 -8.39
N GLY A 167 29.87 -7.65 -9.23
CA GLY A 167 30.79 -8.72 -9.63
C GLY A 167 32.04 -8.89 -8.76
N ALA A 168 32.54 -7.82 -8.17
CA ALA A 168 33.86 -7.76 -7.53
C ALA A 168 33.96 -8.51 -6.19
N THR A 169 32.89 -8.94 -5.57
CA THR A 169 32.89 -9.40 -4.16
C THR A 169 32.80 -10.91 -3.98
N GLY A 170 32.68 -11.70 -5.06
CA GLY A 170 32.52 -13.17 -4.95
C GLY A 170 31.23 -13.63 -4.25
N VAL A 171 30.39 -12.70 -3.80
CA VAL A 171 29.12 -13.00 -3.13
C VAL A 171 28.07 -13.38 -4.17
N ARG A 172 27.36 -14.49 -3.95
CA ARG A 172 26.28 -14.93 -4.83
C ARG A 172 25.20 -13.85 -4.91
N SER A 173 24.74 -13.54 -6.12
CA SER A 173 23.58 -12.66 -6.31
C SER A 173 22.32 -13.34 -5.76
N THR A 174 21.55 -12.60 -4.97
CA THR A 174 20.25 -13.05 -4.43
C THR A 174 19.13 -12.66 -5.39
N PHE A 175 17.96 -13.28 -5.24
CA PHE A 175 16.77 -12.89 -6.01
C PHE A 175 16.46 -11.40 -5.85
N ASP A 176 16.54 -10.90 -4.62
CA ASP A 176 16.22 -9.50 -4.29
C ASP A 176 17.15 -8.51 -4.98
N ALA A 177 18.45 -8.84 -5.05
CA ALA A 177 19.44 -8.02 -5.75
C ALA A 177 19.22 -8.02 -7.27
N GLU A 178 18.93 -9.19 -7.86
CA GLU A 178 18.61 -9.29 -9.28
C GLU A 178 17.26 -8.63 -9.60
N PHE A 179 16.26 -8.71 -8.71
CA PHE A 179 15.01 -8.02 -8.89
C PHE A 179 15.22 -6.51 -9.08
N LEU A 180 15.98 -5.85 -8.20
CA LEU A 180 16.28 -4.43 -8.31
C LEU A 180 17.10 -4.13 -9.58
N ARG A 181 18.12 -4.94 -9.85
CA ARG A 181 19.02 -4.77 -10.99
C ARG A 181 18.28 -4.80 -12.33
N TRP A 182 17.29 -5.70 -12.48
CA TRP A 182 16.51 -5.89 -13.71
C TRP A 182 15.22 -5.05 -13.78
N THR A 183 14.96 -4.24 -12.76
CA THR A 183 13.74 -3.44 -12.65
C THR A 183 14.00 -1.94 -12.73
N LEU A 184 15.09 -1.45 -12.11
CA LEU A 184 15.36 -0.03 -11.97
C LEU A 184 15.91 0.60 -13.26
N SER A 185 15.61 1.89 -13.43
CA SER A 185 15.96 2.73 -14.57
C SER A 185 16.36 4.13 -14.09
N ASP A 186 17.18 4.83 -14.85
CA ASP A 186 17.53 6.23 -14.60
C ASP A 186 16.49 7.17 -15.22
N GLY A 187 16.30 8.32 -14.61
CA GLY A 187 15.43 9.36 -15.15
C GLY A 187 15.07 10.44 -14.15
N ALA A 188 14.56 11.53 -14.66
CA ALA A 188 14.02 12.64 -13.89
C ALA A 188 12.67 13.09 -14.46
N GLY A 189 11.74 13.45 -13.56
CA GLY A 189 10.45 14.05 -13.91
C GLY A 189 10.19 15.27 -13.03
N ALA A 190 9.69 16.34 -13.61
CA ALA A 190 9.49 17.62 -12.92
C ALA A 190 8.13 18.24 -13.26
N VAL A 191 7.60 19.01 -12.32
CA VAL A 191 6.41 19.84 -12.52
C VAL A 191 6.66 21.26 -11.99
N VAL A 192 5.99 22.24 -12.60
CA VAL A 192 5.93 23.61 -12.12
C VAL A 192 4.57 23.85 -11.49
N LEU A 193 4.57 24.25 -10.23
CA LEU A 193 3.42 24.70 -9.47
C LEU A 193 3.28 26.22 -9.55
N ALA A 194 2.06 26.71 -9.68
CA ALA A 194 1.77 28.13 -9.66
C ALA A 194 0.43 28.43 -8.98
N SER A 195 0.26 29.65 -8.45
CA SER A 195 -0.98 30.12 -7.85
C SER A 195 -2.08 30.48 -8.85
N GLN A 196 -1.77 30.52 -10.14
CA GLN A 196 -2.72 30.78 -11.22
C GLN A 196 -2.58 29.72 -12.31
N PRO A 197 -3.68 29.28 -12.93
CA PRO A 197 -3.65 28.39 -14.07
C PRO A 197 -3.09 29.11 -15.31
N ARG A 198 -2.76 28.35 -16.33
CA ARG A 198 -2.33 28.93 -17.61
C ARG A 198 -3.50 29.54 -18.36
N PRO A 199 -3.29 30.72 -19.02
CA PRO A 199 -4.33 31.33 -19.85
C PRO A 199 -4.51 30.67 -21.20
N ASP A 200 -3.48 29.98 -21.72
CA ASP A 200 -3.39 29.52 -23.12
C ASP A 200 -3.63 28.01 -23.30
N ARG A 201 -3.59 27.23 -22.21
CA ARG A 201 -3.77 25.76 -22.24
C ARG A 201 -4.25 25.23 -20.89
N PRO A 202 -4.77 23.98 -20.86
CA PRO A 202 -5.20 23.38 -19.60
C PRO A 202 -4.10 23.35 -18.52
N SER A 203 -4.51 23.39 -17.26
CA SER A 203 -3.67 23.21 -16.09
C SER A 203 -4.30 22.16 -15.18
N LEU A 204 -3.53 21.58 -14.25
CA LEU A 204 -4.08 20.63 -13.26
C LEU A 204 -4.12 21.29 -11.88
N ARG A 205 -5.32 21.59 -11.38
CA ARG A 205 -5.51 22.10 -10.03
C ARG A 205 -5.24 20.99 -9.01
N VAL A 206 -4.43 21.30 -8.00
CA VAL A 206 -4.11 20.36 -6.91
C VAL A 206 -5.19 20.45 -5.83
N GLU A 207 -6.09 19.49 -5.80
CA GLU A 207 -7.14 19.43 -4.80
C GLU A 207 -6.54 19.15 -3.42
N TRP A 208 -5.78 18.06 -3.32
CA TRP A 208 -5.03 17.69 -2.12
C TRP A 208 -3.84 16.78 -2.43
N VAL A 209 -2.88 16.77 -1.52
CA VAL A 209 -1.77 15.82 -1.49
C VAL A 209 -1.77 15.16 -0.11
N HIS A 210 -1.81 13.84 -0.09
CA HIS A 210 -1.77 13.05 1.12
C HIS A 210 -0.53 12.15 1.13
N ALA A 211 0.22 12.18 2.23
CA ALA A 211 1.38 11.31 2.43
C ALA A 211 1.33 10.73 3.84
N VAL A 212 1.60 9.44 3.95
CA VAL A 212 1.58 8.68 5.20
C VAL A 212 2.74 7.68 5.23
N SER A 213 3.31 7.44 6.42
CA SER A 213 4.37 6.46 6.65
C SER A 213 3.93 5.45 7.69
N PHE A 214 4.23 4.18 7.44
CA PHE A 214 4.03 3.06 8.35
C PHE A 214 5.36 2.56 8.92
N ALA A 215 6.41 3.38 8.88
CA ALA A 215 7.75 3.04 9.35
C ALA A 215 7.82 2.64 10.84
N HIS A 216 6.83 3.01 11.64
CA HIS A 216 6.72 2.64 13.05
C HIS A 216 6.31 1.17 13.26
N GLU A 217 5.66 0.55 12.26
CA GLU A 217 5.18 -0.83 12.31
C GLU A 217 6.01 -1.80 11.45
N HIS A 218 6.85 -1.28 10.53
CA HIS A 218 7.57 -2.09 9.58
C HIS A 218 9.09 -1.93 9.65
N PRO A 219 9.87 -3.02 9.46
CA PRO A 219 11.31 -2.94 9.31
C PRO A 219 11.71 -2.25 7.99
N VAL A 220 13.00 -1.96 7.83
CA VAL A 220 13.52 -1.49 6.55
C VAL A 220 13.38 -2.60 5.50
N CYS A 221 12.57 -2.36 4.47
CA CYS A 221 12.36 -3.30 3.37
C CYS A 221 13.35 -3.07 2.22
N MET A 222 13.66 -1.81 1.88
CA MET A 222 14.66 -1.47 0.86
C MET A 222 15.66 -0.48 1.42
N GLY A 223 16.97 -0.75 1.22
CA GLY A 223 18.01 0.14 1.71
C GLY A 223 19.41 -0.30 1.37
N ALA A 224 20.37 0.57 1.67
CA ALA A 224 21.81 0.39 1.57
C ALA A 224 22.52 1.12 2.71
N GLY A 225 23.80 0.86 2.91
CA GLY A 225 24.63 1.55 3.88
C GLY A 225 24.72 0.89 5.24
N TYR A 226 24.24 -0.35 5.40
CA TYR A 226 24.31 -1.11 6.66
C TYR A 226 24.56 -2.60 6.43
N SER A 227 25.00 -3.34 7.47
CA SER A 227 25.20 -4.79 7.41
C SER A 227 23.86 -5.54 7.23
N GLN A 228 23.92 -6.77 6.69
CA GLN A 228 22.73 -7.64 6.65
C GLN A 228 22.25 -7.97 8.06
N GLY A 229 20.94 -8.04 8.25
CA GLY A 229 20.26 -8.32 9.52
C GLY A 229 19.00 -7.48 9.66
N ASP A 230 18.57 -7.27 10.91
CA ASP A 230 17.29 -6.64 11.27
C ASP A 230 17.19 -5.12 11.01
N GLY A 231 18.05 -4.59 10.18
CA GLY A 231 18.10 -3.17 9.81
C GLY A 231 19.33 -2.43 10.37
N PRO A 232 19.41 -1.10 10.15
CA PRO A 232 20.55 -0.31 10.59
C PRO A 232 20.59 -0.18 12.12
N ARG A 233 21.80 -0.35 12.70
CA ARG A 233 22.08 -0.17 14.14
C ARG A 233 23.50 0.36 14.34
N ALA A 234 23.76 0.96 15.50
CA ALA A 234 25.06 1.48 15.87
C ALA A 234 26.16 0.42 15.75
N GLY A 235 27.32 0.77 15.24
CA GLY A 235 28.44 -0.14 14.96
C GLY A 235 28.27 -1.04 13.72
N HIS A 236 27.16 -0.90 12.99
CA HIS A 236 26.83 -1.76 11.85
C HIS A 236 26.46 -0.99 10.57
N THR A 237 26.80 0.27 10.50
CA THR A 237 26.66 1.10 9.28
C THR A 237 27.96 1.17 8.50
N TRP A 238 27.90 1.60 7.26
CA TRP A 238 29.08 1.77 6.41
C TRP A 238 30.08 2.80 6.97
N LEU A 239 29.60 3.76 7.80
CA LEU A 239 30.44 4.74 8.49
C LEU A 239 31.24 4.16 9.66
N ASP A 240 30.82 3.01 10.19
CA ASP A 240 31.53 2.31 11.27
C ASP A 240 32.66 1.41 10.77
N THR A 241 32.83 1.29 9.46
CA THR A 241 33.90 0.50 8.86
C THR A 241 35.21 1.28 8.76
N SER A 242 36.33 0.57 8.70
CA SER A 242 37.66 1.18 8.60
C SER A 242 37.89 1.98 7.31
N SER A 243 37.10 1.73 6.26
CA SER A 243 37.15 2.44 4.98
C SER A 243 35.93 2.11 4.11
N ALA A 244 35.63 2.98 3.13
CA ALA A 244 34.59 2.72 2.14
C ALA A 244 34.79 1.39 1.39
N ALA A 245 36.07 1.04 1.09
CA ALA A 245 36.41 -0.24 0.46
C ALA A 245 36.10 -1.44 1.39
N ALA A 246 36.22 -1.30 2.71
CA ALA A 246 35.83 -2.34 3.67
C ALA A 246 34.29 -2.49 3.70
N ALA A 247 33.53 -1.39 3.70
CA ALA A 247 32.07 -1.41 3.61
C ALA A 247 31.60 -2.08 2.30
N GLU A 248 32.22 -1.80 1.19
CA GLU A 248 31.90 -2.38 -0.10
C GLU A 248 32.18 -3.90 -0.13
N ARG A 249 33.35 -4.35 0.36
CA ARG A 249 33.66 -5.79 0.50
C ARG A 249 32.67 -6.51 1.42
N ALA A 250 32.20 -5.84 2.48
CA ALA A 250 31.17 -6.37 3.36
C ALA A 250 29.75 -6.34 2.76
N GLY A 251 29.59 -5.81 1.54
CA GLY A 251 28.29 -5.70 0.85
C GLY A 251 27.35 -4.66 1.45
N MET A 252 27.81 -3.79 2.33
CA MET A 252 26.98 -2.78 3.00
C MET A 252 26.42 -1.73 2.02
N LEU A 253 27.20 -1.36 0.99
CA LEU A 253 26.83 -0.35 -0.01
C LEU A 253 25.92 -0.90 -1.12
N ARG A 254 25.59 -2.18 -1.09
CA ARG A 254 24.67 -2.79 -2.06
C ARG A 254 23.23 -2.39 -1.73
N LEU A 255 22.51 -1.97 -2.76
CA LEU A 255 21.08 -1.80 -2.67
C LEU A 255 20.40 -3.17 -2.51
N ARG A 256 19.52 -3.28 -1.52
CA ARG A 256 18.82 -4.51 -1.15
C ARG A 256 17.34 -4.21 -0.97
N GLN A 257 16.51 -5.21 -1.22
CA GLN A 257 15.08 -5.16 -0.95
C GLN A 257 14.60 -6.53 -0.46
N ASP A 258 13.82 -6.58 0.58
CA ASP A 258 13.09 -7.79 0.95
C ASP A 258 11.79 -7.88 0.14
N VAL A 259 11.85 -8.59 -0.99
CA VAL A 259 10.70 -8.74 -1.90
C VAL A 259 9.53 -9.45 -1.23
N ARG A 260 9.79 -10.29 -0.20
CA ARG A 260 8.74 -11.02 0.54
C ARG A 260 7.88 -10.09 1.40
N ALA A 261 8.39 -8.92 1.77
CA ALA A 261 7.64 -7.92 2.53
C ALA A 261 6.66 -7.11 1.66
N LEU A 262 6.84 -7.07 0.33
CA LEU A 262 6.05 -6.23 -0.57
C LEU A 262 4.53 -6.50 -0.57
N PRO A 263 4.02 -7.74 -0.41
CA PRO A 263 2.58 -7.95 -0.22
C PRO A 263 1.99 -7.19 0.99
N GLY A 264 2.78 -7.02 2.07
CA GLY A 264 2.42 -6.16 3.21
C GLY A 264 2.27 -4.70 2.81
N LEU A 265 3.20 -4.18 2.00
CA LEU A 265 3.11 -2.82 1.47
C LEU A 265 1.78 -2.57 0.77
N PHE A 266 1.34 -3.44 -0.13
CA PHE A 266 0.11 -3.23 -0.88
C PHE A 266 -1.14 -3.26 0.01
N ARG A 267 -1.13 -4.03 1.09
CA ARG A 267 -2.20 -4.03 2.09
C ARG A 267 -2.30 -2.68 2.80
N GLU A 268 -1.16 -2.12 3.24
CA GLU A 268 -1.15 -0.79 3.85
C GLU A 268 -1.64 0.29 2.88
N GLY A 269 -1.24 0.20 1.60
CA GLY A 269 -1.71 1.12 0.57
C GLY A 269 -3.20 1.04 0.31
N LEU A 270 -3.76 -0.17 0.25
CA LEU A 270 -5.21 -0.35 0.14
C LEU A 270 -5.93 0.22 1.37
N SER A 271 -5.42 -0.06 2.56
CA SER A 271 -5.98 0.46 3.81
C SER A 271 -6.07 1.98 3.79
N GLU A 272 -5.01 2.62 3.35
CA GLU A 272 -4.98 4.09 3.27
C GLU A 272 -5.89 4.62 2.16
N PHE A 273 -5.97 3.94 1.01
CA PHE A 273 -6.91 4.26 -0.05
C PHE A 273 -8.36 4.21 0.44
N VAL A 274 -8.73 3.12 1.12
CA VAL A 274 -10.05 2.95 1.75
C VAL A 274 -10.33 4.07 2.75
N ARG A 275 -9.33 4.45 3.56
CA ARG A 275 -9.47 5.54 4.53
C ARG A 275 -9.78 6.87 3.85
N LEU A 276 -9.14 7.18 2.72
CA LEU A 276 -9.41 8.39 1.95
C LEU A 276 -10.83 8.39 1.37
N VAL A 277 -11.28 7.26 0.82
CA VAL A 277 -12.66 7.08 0.32
C VAL A 277 -13.65 7.26 1.46
N ALA A 278 -13.41 6.60 2.56
CA ALA A 278 -14.30 6.62 3.72
C ALA A 278 -14.38 8.00 4.41
N ALA A 279 -13.32 8.78 4.32
CA ALA A 279 -13.32 10.16 4.80
C ALA A 279 -14.00 11.15 3.82
N GLY A 280 -14.53 10.66 2.68
CA GLY A 280 -15.10 11.50 1.63
C GLY A 280 -14.08 12.38 0.91
N ARG A 281 -12.78 12.07 1.06
CA ARG A 281 -11.71 12.81 0.39
C ARG A 281 -11.43 12.32 -1.03
N LEU A 282 -11.83 11.10 -1.34
CA LEU A 282 -11.72 10.46 -2.64
C LEU A 282 -13.03 9.74 -2.95
N ASP A 283 -13.60 10.03 -4.11
CA ASP A 283 -14.67 9.24 -4.70
C ASP A 283 -14.13 8.53 -5.95
N PRO A 284 -13.93 7.19 -5.90
CA PRO A 284 -13.40 6.45 -7.04
C PRO A 284 -14.25 6.56 -8.31
N SER A 285 -15.56 6.84 -8.18
CA SER A 285 -16.47 6.96 -9.32
C SER A 285 -16.20 8.20 -10.18
N THR A 286 -15.66 9.27 -9.56
CA THR A 286 -15.37 10.55 -10.22
C THR A 286 -13.95 10.64 -10.82
N VAL A 287 -13.09 9.64 -10.57
CA VAL A 287 -11.71 9.63 -11.07
C VAL A 287 -11.69 9.14 -12.51
N ASP A 288 -11.21 9.96 -13.42
CA ASP A 288 -11.11 9.65 -14.87
C ASP A 288 -9.77 9.00 -15.23
N HIS A 289 -8.69 9.40 -14.55
CA HIS A 289 -7.34 8.90 -14.81
C HIS A 289 -6.65 8.50 -13.52
N VAL A 290 -5.98 7.34 -13.52
CA VAL A 290 -5.15 6.86 -12.42
C VAL A 290 -3.73 6.65 -12.90
N LEU A 291 -2.79 7.41 -12.36
CA LEU A 291 -1.36 7.21 -12.56
C LEU A 291 -0.82 6.54 -11.31
N CYS A 292 -0.49 5.25 -11.42
CA CYS A 292 0.00 4.47 -10.30
C CYS A 292 1.43 3.98 -10.55
N HIS A 293 2.32 4.31 -9.64
CA HIS A 293 3.68 3.81 -9.68
C HIS A 293 3.71 2.32 -9.31
N TYR A 294 4.08 1.48 -10.27
CA TYR A 294 4.36 0.06 -10.03
C TYR A 294 5.87 -0.18 -10.16
N SER A 295 6.44 -0.91 -9.23
CA SER A 295 7.83 -1.34 -9.38
C SER A 295 7.98 -2.55 -10.31
N ALA A 296 6.90 -3.33 -10.55
CA ALA A 296 6.87 -4.45 -11.48
C ALA A 296 5.42 -4.74 -11.92
N ARG A 297 5.26 -5.31 -13.14
CA ARG A 297 3.94 -5.65 -13.70
C ARG A 297 3.15 -6.63 -12.83
N HIS A 298 3.84 -7.57 -12.19
CA HIS A 298 3.24 -8.51 -11.26
C HIS A 298 2.45 -7.81 -10.14
N PHE A 299 2.97 -6.74 -9.59
CA PHE A 299 2.31 -5.98 -8.51
C PHE A 299 1.04 -5.26 -8.95
N ARG A 300 0.92 -4.90 -10.24
CA ARG A 300 -0.34 -4.37 -10.76
C ARG A 300 -1.47 -5.37 -10.59
N ALA A 301 -1.22 -6.64 -10.88
CA ALA A 301 -2.23 -7.69 -10.72
C ALA A 301 -2.66 -7.84 -9.25
N ASP A 302 -1.72 -7.79 -8.30
CA ASP A 302 -2.02 -7.85 -6.87
C ASP A 302 -2.83 -6.63 -6.40
N ILE A 303 -2.44 -5.42 -6.80
CA ILE A 303 -3.18 -4.20 -6.47
C ILE A 303 -4.61 -4.26 -7.03
N PHE A 304 -4.77 -4.70 -8.28
CA PHE A 304 -6.08 -4.80 -8.92
C PHE A 304 -6.96 -5.86 -8.26
N ARG A 305 -6.38 -7.00 -7.88
CA ARG A 305 -7.08 -8.03 -7.11
C ARG A 305 -7.57 -7.44 -5.78
N LEU A 306 -6.70 -6.80 -5.01
CA LEU A 306 -7.03 -6.18 -3.73
C LEU A 306 -8.11 -5.10 -3.84
N LEU A 307 -8.03 -4.23 -4.86
CA LEU A 307 -9.04 -3.19 -5.10
C LEU A 307 -10.37 -3.79 -5.56
N ARG A 308 -10.35 -4.85 -6.39
CA ARG A 308 -11.56 -5.56 -6.82
C ARG A 308 -12.24 -6.25 -5.65
N GLU A 309 -11.47 -6.93 -4.81
CA GLU A 309 -11.96 -7.56 -3.58
C GLU A 309 -12.58 -6.53 -2.62
N ALA A 310 -12.04 -5.32 -2.59
CA ALA A 310 -12.59 -4.20 -1.82
C ALA A 310 -13.79 -3.50 -2.48
N GLY A 311 -14.18 -3.86 -3.71
CA GLY A 311 -15.23 -3.15 -4.47
C GLY A 311 -14.84 -1.72 -4.87
N LEU A 312 -13.54 -1.42 -4.94
CA LEU A 312 -12.99 -0.08 -5.19
C LEU A 312 -12.14 -0.01 -6.46
N LEU A 313 -12.12 -1.08 -7.27
CA LEU A 313 -11.39 -1.07 -8.52
C LEU A 313 -12.13 -0.21 -9.54
N MET A 314 -11.51 0.89 -9.91
CA MET A 314 -11.92 1.70 -11.06
C MET A 314 -11.66 0.95 -12.37
N ASP A 315 -12.39 1.29 -13.44
CA ASP A 315 -12.19 0.68 -14.75
C ASP A 315 -10.70 0.64 -15.13
N GLU A 316 -10.23 -0.51 -15.59
CA GLU A 316 -8.81 -0.73 -15.91
C GLU A 316 -8.30 0.18 -17.02
N SER A 317 -9.17 0.66 -17.90
CA SER A 317 -8.84 1.62 -18.97
C SER A 317 -8.41 3.00 -18.47
N ARG A 318 -8.80 3.36 -17.25
CA ARG A 318 -8.41 4.61 -16.57
C ARG A 318 -6.97 4.59 -16.02
N TRP A 319 -6.37 3.38 -15.91
CA TRP A 319 -5.06 3.19 -15.30
C TRP A 319 -3.94 3.30 -16.34
N PHE A 320 -3.06 4.26 -16.14
CA PHE A 320 -1.91 4.49 -16.98
C PHE A 320 -0.61 4.06 -16.29
N THR A 321 0.30 3.45 -17.04
CA THR A 321 1.68 3.18 -16.65
C THR A 321 2.56 3.10 -17.89
N ASN A 322 3.78 3.58 -17.81
CA ASN A 322 4.83 3.45 -18.82
C ASN A 322 5.99 2.56 -18.35
N LEU A 323 5.75 1.74 -17.32
CA LEU A 323 6.75 0.83 -16.76
C LEU A 323 7.43 -0.06 -17.82
N GLU A 324 6.68 -0.49 -18.83
CA GLU A 324 7.16 -1.42 -19.84
C GLU A 324 8.28 -0.81 -20.72
N THR A 325 8.22 0.48 -20.96
CA THR A 325 9.13 1.22 -21.87
C THR A 325 10.15 2.07 -21.12
N CYS A 326 9.80 2.64 -19.98
CA CYS A 326 10.68 3.52 -19.20
C CYS A 326 11.38 2.80 -18.05
N GLY A 327 10.92 1.58 -17.67
CA GLY A 327 11.39 0.91 -16.47
C GLY A 327 10.93 1.61 -15.18
N ASN A 328 11.45 1.15 -14.04
CA ASN A 328 11.16 1.76 -12.74
C ASN A 328 12.16 2.88 -12.46
N THR A 329 11.78 4.12 -12.67
CA THR A 329 12.57 5.33 -12.40
C THR A 329 12.38 5.86 -10.96
N GLY A 330 11.96 5.03 -10.01
CA GLY A 330 11.87 5.37 -8.59
C GLY A 330 11.08 6.65 -8.32
N ALA A 331 11.72 7.63 -7.66
CA ALA A 331 11.11 8.93 -7.33
C ALA A 331 10.67 9.74 -8.55
N ALA A 332 11.27 9.52 -9.72
CA ALA A 332 10.89 10.21 -10.95
C ALA A 332 9.61 9.65 -11.59
N SER A 333 9.28 8.37 -11.36
CA SER A 333 8.26 7.63 -12.12
C SER A 333 6.93 8.35 -12.23
N ILE A 334 6.42 8.93 -11.16
CA ILE A 334 5.10 9.55 -11.16
C ILE A 334 5.05 10.79 -12.05
N PHE A 335 6.12 11.61 -12.03
CA PHE A 335 6.17 12.81 -12.85
C PHE A 335 6.55 12.51 -14.30
N VAL A 336 7.30 11.43 -14.56
CA VAL A 336 7.55 10.93 -15.93
C VAL A 336 6.23 10.44 -16.56
N MET A 337 5.40 9.69 -15.82
CA MET A 337 4.07 9.29 -16.28
C MET A 337 3.15 10.50 -16.49
N LEU A 338 3.18 11.46 -15.58
CA LEU A 338 2.36 12.67 -15.66
C LEU A 338 2.75 13.51 -16.89
N GLU A 339 4.05 13.67 -17.14
CA GLU A 339 4.56 14.40 -18.31
C GLU A 339 4.11 13.73 -19.62
N GLU A 340 4.21 12.40 -19.71
CA GLU A 340 3.77 11.67 -20.89
C GLU A 340 2.28 11.87 -21.17
N CYS A 341 1.43 11.73 -20.14
CA CYS A 341 -0.01 12.00 -20.28
C CYS A 341 -0.30 13.46 -20.61
N TRP A 342 0.47 14.40 -20.03
CA TRP A 342 0.36 15.83 -20.29
C TRP A 342 0.74 16.18 -21.72
N ARG A 343 1.87 15.73 -22.22
CA ARG A 343 2.37 15.92 -23.58
C ARG A 343 1.42 15.32 -24.64
N ASP A 344 0.85 14.16 -24.34
CA ASP A 344 -0.12 13.47 -25.17
C ASP A 344 -1.54 14.09 -25.12
N ASN A 345 -1.74 15.17 -24.36
CA ASN A 345 -3.02 15.85 -24.14
C ASN A 345 -4.15 14.90 -23.73
N ARG A 346 -3.86 13.98 -22.80
CA ARG A 346 -4.85 12.99 -22.35
C ARG A 346 -5.91 13.57 -21.41
N PHE A 347 -5.60 14.68 -20.72
CA PHE A 347 -6.49 15.28 -19.73
C PHE A 347 -7.40 16.34 -20.35
N ARG A 348 -8.69 16.29 -20.04
CA ARG A 348 -9.70 17.25 -20.51
C ARG A 348 -10.23 18.08 -19.34
N PRO A 349 -10.65 19.34 -19.59
CA PRO A 349 -11.25 20.15 -18.54
C PRO A 349 -12.42 19.46 -17.84
N GLY A 350 -12.39 19.45 -16.51
CA GLY A 350 -13.35 18.76 -15.64
C GLY A 350 -12.91 17.37 -15.18
N GLU A 351 -11.99 16.72 -15.88
CA GLU A 351 -11.53 15.37 -15.51
C GLU A 351 -10.63 15.37 -14.27
N GLN A 352 -10.76 14.32 -13.47
CA GLN A 352 -9.96 14.08 -12.28
C GLN A 352 -8.82 13.09 -12.53
N VAL A 353 -7.65 13.41 -12.01
CA VAL A 353 -6.43 12.59 -12.11
C VAL A 353 -5.96 12.21 -10.70
N LEU A 354 -5.90 10.92 -10.42
CA LEU A 354 -5.39 10.38 -9.16
C LEU A 354 -3.96 9.88 -9.34
N LEU A 355 -3.04 10.44 -8.57
CA LEU A 355 -1.66 9.96 -8.46
C LEU A 355 -1.52 9.03 -7.26
N ILE A 356 -0.90 7.85 -7.44
CA ILE A 356 -0.67 6.86 -6.38
C ILE A 356 0.78 6.43 -6.41
N VAL A 357 1.50 6.63 -5.30
CA VAL A 357 2.91 6.26 -5.17
C VAL A 357 3.15 5.45 -3.90
N PRO A 358 3.18 4.11 -3.99
CA PRO A 358 3.69 3.25 -2.93
C PRO A 358 5.22 3.34 -2.85
N GLU A 359 5.76 3.32 -1.64
CA GLU A 359 7.20 3.31 -1.38
C GLU A 359 7.61 2.13 -0.52
N SER A 360 8.54 1.33 -1.02
CA SER A 360 9.01 0.12 -0.37
C SER A 360 10.16 0.33 0.62
N GLY A 361 10.67 1.53 0.81
CA GLY A 361 11.79 1.81 1.71
C GLY A 361 11.53 1.31 3.13
N ARG A 362 10.49 1.84 3.72
CA ARG A 362 9.98 1.42 5.03
C ARG A 362 8.47 1.64 5.12
N PHE A 363 7.80 1.35 4.03
CA PHE A 363 6.36 1.43 3.81
C PHE A 363 5.79 2.83 4.04
N SER A 364 5.78 3.61 2.98
CA SER A 364 5.05 4.87 2.92
C SER A 364 4.23 4.97 1.64
N PHE A 365 3.24 5.83 1.66
CA PHE A 365 2.35 6.07 0.52
C PHE A 365 2.13 7.55 0.32
N ALA A 366 2.04 7.94 -0.94
CA ALA A 366 1.55 9.25 -1.32
C ALA A 366 0.43 9.14 -2.34
N PHE A 367 -0.58 9.99 -2.14
CA PHE A 367 -1.73 10.15 -3.03
C PHE A 367 -1.91 11.63 -3.33
N ALA A 368 -2.29 11.96 -4.54
CA ALA A 368 -2.73 13.31 -4.88
C ALA A 368 -3.91 13.26 -5.83
N LEU A 369 -4.90 14.12 -5.60
CA LEU A 369 -6.01 14.31 -6.50
C LEU A 369 -5.84 15.65 -7.20
N LEU A 370 -5.95 15.61 -8.53
CA LEU A 370 -5.82 16.77 -9.40
C LEU A 370 -7.11 16.89 -10.22
N THR A 371 -7.50 18.12 -10.57
CA THR A 371 -8.59 18.37 -11.52
C THR A 371 -8.06 19.16 -12.70
N CYS A 372 -8.29 18.67 -13.91
CA CYS A 372 -7.95 19.42 -15.12
C CYS A 372 -8.87 20.63 -15.25
N VAL A 373 -8.28 21.82 -15.39
CA VAL A 373 -9.00 23.07 -15.62
C VAL A 373 -8.64 23.62 -16.99
N GLY A 374 -9.64 24.15 -17.70
CA GLY A 374 -9.43 24.75 -19.02
C GLY A 374 -8.63 26.04 -18.98
N PRO A 375 -8.20 26.57 -20.12
CA PRO A 375 -7.60 27.89 -20.24
C PRO A 375 -8.51 28.95 -19.61
N THR A 376 -7.94 29.90 -18.89
CA THR A 376 -8.70 31.07 -18.42
C THR A 376 -8.81 32.08 -19.55
N ASP A 377 -10.03 32.47 -19.91
CA ASP A 377 -10.24 33.53 -20.91
C ASP A 377 -9.74 34.86 -20.30
N PRO A 378 -8.72 35.51 -20.88
CA PRO A 378 -8.20 36.79 -20.37
C PRO A 378 -9.24 37.92 -20.42
N ALA A 379 -10.42 37.71 -21.01
CA ALA A 379 -11.51 38.70 -21.07
C ALA A 379 -12.55 38.56 -19.96
N ALA A 380 -12.44 37.55 -19.08
CA ALA A 380 -13.44 37.30 -18.03
C ALA A 380 -13.20 38.06 -16.70
N ASP A 381 -12.11 38.80 -16.57
CA ASP A 381 -11.75 39.55 -15.34
C ASP A 381 -12.21 41.02 -15.39
N VAL A 382 -13.51 41.28 -15.66
CA VAL A 382 -14.15 42.58 -15.33
C VAL A 382 -15.60 42.33 -14.93
N ASP A 383 -15.86 41.83 -13.72
CA ASP A 383 -17.02 42.22 -12.93
C ASP A 383 -16.85 41.81 -11.44
N PRO A 384 -16.58 42.74 -10.52
CA PRO A 384 -16.51 42.46 -9.09
C PRO A 384 -17.87 42.65 -8.41
N ALA A 385 -18.94 42.13 -8.95
CA ALA A 385 -20.22 42.18 -8.28
C ALA A 385 -21.15 41.09 -8.80
N VAL A 386 -21.02 39.88 -8.33
CA VAL A 386 -22.11 38.91 -8.02
C VAL A 386 -21.46 37.60 -7.55
N GLY A 387 -21.72 37.22 -6.31
CA GLY A 387 -21.40 35.86 -5.87
C GLY A 387 -20.98 35.68 -4.42
N ALA A 388 -21.57 36.44 -3.51
CA ALA A 388 -21.61 35.95 -2.15
C ALA A 388 -22.66 34.82 -2.07
N SER A 389 -22.23 33.60 -2.26
CA SER A 389 -23.01 32.40 -2.05
C SER A 389 -22.21 31.48 -1.11
N ALA A 390 -22.61 31.55 0.15
CA ALA A 390 -22.49 30.53 1.19
C ALA A 390 -21.29 29.59 1.16
N SER A 391 -20.16 30.02 1.66
CA SER A 391 -19.19 29.14 2.29
C SER A 391 -19.77 28.71 3.65
N ALA A 392 -20.35 27.53 3.72
CA ALA A 392 -20.58 26.86 4.99
C ALA A 392 -19.23 26.69 5.68
N GLY A 393 -19.03 27.44 6.78
CA GLY A 393 -17.80 27.40 7.57
C GLY A 393 -17.53 25.98 8.06
N LEU A 394 -16.36 25.49 7.72
CA LEU A 394 -15.77 24.32 8.37
C LEU A 394 -15.50 24.69 9.84
N PRO A 395 -15.93 23.91 10.82
CA PRO A 395 -15.56 24.14 12.21
C PRO A 395 -14.05 23.97 12.39
N ALA A 396 -13.47 24.86 13.19
CA ALA A 396 -12.09 24.78 13.63
C ALA A 396 -11.76 23.39 14.19
N PRO A 397 -10.52 22.91 14.03
CA PRO A 397 -10.12 21.61 14.54
C PRO A 397 -10.14 21.64 16.07
N GLY A 398 -11.17 21.06 16.66
CA GLY A 398 -11.14 20.61 18.04
C GLY A 398 -10.12 19.47 18.14
N SER A 399 -9.34 19.47 19.21
CA SER A 399 -8.38 18.42 19.53
C SER A 399 -9.02 17.03 19.36
N PRO A 400 -8.35 16.10 18.71
CA PRO A 400 -8.96 14.79 18.41
C PRO A 400 -9.09 13.97 19.68
N ALA A 401 -10.31 13.76 20.11
CA ALA A 401 -10.60 12.56 20.88
C ALA A 401 -10.29 11.39 19.94
N SER A 402 -9.38 10.53 20.36
CA SER A 402 -8.94 9.33 19.64
C SER A 402 -10.13 8.44 19.29
N ALA A 403 -10.63 8.55 18.06
CA ALA A 403 -11.46 7.52 17.46
C ALA A 403 -10.54 6.53 16.74
N PRO A 404 -10.76 5.22 16.87
CA PRO A 404 -9.87 4.22 16.28
C PRO A 404 -9.92 4.32 14.75
N VAL A 405 -8.75 4.37 14.15
CA VAL A 405 -8.53 4.33 12.70
C VAL A 405 -8.67 2.89 12.22
N GLU A 406 -9.52 2.67 11.28
CA GLU A 406 -9.84 1.37 10.68
C GLU A 406 -9.08 1.16 9.36
N THR A 407 -8.41 0.02 9.20
CA THR A 407 -7.58 -0.35 8.03
C THR A 407 -7.97 -1.70 7.45
N ARG A 408 -7.61 -1.98 6.21
CA ARG A 408 -7.94 -3.22 5.51
C ARG A 408 -6.75 -3.93 4.89
N SER A 409 -6.86 -5.24 4.86
CA SER A 409 -6.05 -6.14 4.05
C SER A 409 -6.92 -7.22 3.41
N ALA A 410 -6.32 -8.02 2.55
CA ALA A 410 -6.87 -9.13 1.79
C ALA A 410 -8.38 -9.35 1.93
N GLY A 411 -9.14 -8.90 0.95
CA GLY A 411 -10.50 -9.30 0.68
C GLY A 411 -11.48 -9.23 1.85
N SER A 412 -12.09 -8.05 2.05
CA SER A 412 -13.35 -8.07 2.81
C SER A 412 -14.29 -9.10 2.17
N PRO A 413 -14.89 -9.98 2.97
CA PRO A 413 -15.83 -10.99 2.45
C PRO A 413 -17.05 -10.38 1.74
N VAL A 414 -17.26 -9.05 1.76
CA VAL A 414 -18.40 -8.38 1.12
C VAL A 414 -17.91 -7.16 0.33
N GLY A 415 -18.18 -7.12 -0.99
CA GLY A 415 -17.95 -5.98 -1.88
C GLY A 415 -19.25 -5.31 -2.32
N GLU A 416 -19.20 -4.05 -2.78
CA GLU A 416 -20.32 -3.33 -3.37
C GLU A 416 -20.67 -3.91 -4.76
N ALA A 417 -21.97 -3.88 -5.13
CA ALA A 417 -22.44 -4.18 -6.48
C ALA A 417 -23.13 -2.95 -7.08
N GLU A 418 -23.05 -2.81 -8.38
CA GLU A 418 -23.78 -1.79 -9.12
C GLU A 418 -25.30 -1.92 -8.81
N GLY A 419 -25.91 -0.83 -8.30
CA GLY A 419 -27.33 -0.81 -7.93
C GLY A 419 -27.65 -1.13 -6.46
N ASP A 420 -26.65 -1.41 -5.60
CA ASP A 420 -26.91 -1.62 -4.16
C ASP A 420 -27.55 -0.39 -3.50
N PRO A 421 -28.56 -0.54 -2.62
CA PRO A 421 -29.13 0.55 -1.80
C PRO A 421 -28.06 1.28 -0.98
N GLU A 422 -28.33 2.55 -0.64
CA GLU A 422 -27.38 3.37 0.14
C GLU A 422 -26.98 2.74 1.47
N SER A 423 -27.93 2.13 2.20
CA SER A 423 -27.66 1.45 3.48
C SER A 423 -26.76 0.22 3.30
N VAL A 424 -26.88 -0.50 2.19
CA VAL A 424 -26.02 -1.65 1.84
C VAL A 424 -24.59 -1.16 1.53
N ARG A 425 -24.45 -0.13 0.69
CA ARG A 425 -23.14 0.48 0.41
C ARG A 425 -22.46 0.98 1.69
N TRP A 426 -23.23 1.67 2.55
CA TRP A 426 -22.73 2.11 3.85
C TRP A 426 -22.23 0.94 4.70
N THR A 427 -23.00 -0.16 4.76
CA THR A 427 -22.65 -1.35 5.55
C THR A 427 -21.38 -1.99 5.04
N VAL A 428 -21.30 -2.21 3.74
CA VAL A 428 -20.10 -2.78 3.07
C VAL A 428 -18.88 -1.92 3.35
N ALA A 429 -18.98 -0.60 3.18
CA ALA A 429 -17.88 0.31 3.46
C ALA A 429 -17.44 0.28 4.95
N ARG A 430 -18.38 0.09 5.89
CA ARG A 430 -18.09 0.00 7.32
C ARG A 430 -17.49 -1.35 7.71
N LEU A 431 -18.05 -2.45 7.22
CA LEU A 431 -17.48 -3.80 7.43
C LEU A 431 -16.07 -3.89 6.89
N ALA A 432 -15.89 -3.25 5.79
CA ALA A 432 -14.63 -3.06 5.17
C ALA A 432 -13.58 -2.41 6.06
N ARG A 433 -13.93 -1.42 6.83
CA ARG A 433 -13.05 -0.77 7.82
C ARG A 433 -12.78 -1.67 9.02
N VAL A 434 -13.81 -2.41 9.47
CA VAL A 434 -13.65 -3.39 10.54
C VAL A 434 -12.63 -4.43 10.14
N TRP A 435 -12.73 -4.94 8.92
CA TRP A 435 -11.78 -5.92 8.39
C TRP A 435 -10.35 -5.40 8.41
N ALA A 436 -10.18 -4.19 7.97
CA ALA A 436 -8.88 -3.55 7.92
C ALA A 436 -8.25 -3.29 9.29
N ASP A 437 -9.05 -2.85 10.28
CA ASP A 437 -8.57 -2.73 11.68
C ASP A 437 -8.19 -4.10 12.24
N LEU A 438 -8.98 -5.13 11.95
CA LEU A 438 -8.71 -6.51 12.36
C LEU A 438 -7.34 -6.98 11.84
N GLU A 439 -7.10 -6.88 10.55
CA GLU A 439 -5.87 -7.34 9.90
C GLU A 439 -4.63 -6.62 10.43
N ARG A 440 -4.71 -5.31 10.59
CA ARG A 440 -3.63 -4.52 11.16
C ARG A 440 -3.29 -4.97 12.57
N ARG A 441 -4.31 -5.16 13.43
CA ARG A 441 -4.13 -5.61 14.82
C ARG A 441 -3.65 -7.06 14.86
N LEU A 442 -4.15 -7.90 13.98
CA LEU A 442 -3.78 -9.31 13.90
C LEU A 442 -2.30 -9.49 13.54
N SER A 443 -1.79 -8.73 12.57
CA SER A 443 -0.37 -8.74 12.21
C SER A 443 0.55 -8.17 13.31
N ALA A 444 0.00 -7.44 14.28
CA ALA A 444 0.74 -6.98 15.45
C ALA A 444 0.82 -8.05 16.58
N VAL A 445 -0.02 -9.09 16.52
CA VAL A 445 -0.01 -10.19 17.51
C VAL A 445 1.32 -10.95 17.42
N PRO A 446 2.07 -11.14 18.54
CA PRO A 446 3.40 -11.74 18.48
C PRO A 446 3.42 -13.14 17.88
N LEU A 447 2.47 -14.00 18.20
CA LEU A 447 2.32 -15.33 17.62
C LEU A 447 2.10 -15.26 16.08
N VAL A 448 1.20 -14.41 15.62
CA VAL A 448 0.92 -14.22 14.19
C VAL A 448 2.16 -13.71 13.47
N ARG A 449 2.89 -12.76 14.06
CA ARG A 449 4.16 -12.29 13.51
C ARG A 449 5.19 -13.40 13.37
N ARG A 450 5.33 -14.29 14.37
CA ARG A 450 6.25 -15.43 14.26
C ARG A 450 5.88 -16.37 13.12
N ILE A 451 4.59 -16.63 12.90
CA ILE A 451 4.12 -17.41 11.75
C ILE A 451 4.47 -16.70 10.43
N GLU A 452 4.15 -15.41 10.32
CA GLU A 452 4.34 -14.62 9.09
C GLU A 452 5.82 -14.38 8.77
N THR A 453 6.70 -14.32 9.78
CA THR A 453 8.14 -14.08 9.60
C THR A 453 8.99 -15.35 9.51
N GLY A 454 8.41 -16.53 9.62
CA GLY A 454 9.13 -17.78 9.52
C GLY A 454 9.92 -18.16 10.78
N THR A 455 9.50 -17.66 11.95
CA THR A 455 10.18 -17.89 13.23
C THR A 455 9.30 -18.62 14.26
N ALA A 456 8.13 -19.11 13.83
CA ALA A 456 7.25 -19.89 14.69
C ALA A 456 7.87 -21.23 15.08
N THR A 457 7.60 -21.69 16.28
CA THR A 457 8.01 -22.99 16.81
C THR A 457 6.83 -23.98 16.81
N ILE A 458 7.12 -25.26 17.07
CA ILE A 458 6.08 -26.27 17.21
C ILE A 458 5.19 -26.00 18.44
N GLU A 459 5.75 -25.40 19.47
CA GLU A 459 5.03 -24.95 20.66
C GLU A 459 4.08 -23.80 20.34
N ASP A 460 4.48 -22.89 19.43
CA ASP A 460 3.62 -21.83 18.92
C ASP A 460 2.41 -22.40 18.18
N TYR A 461 2.64 -23.39 17.34
CA TYR A 461 1.56 -24.04 16.61
C TYR A 461 0.61 -24.81 17.54
N ARG A 462 1.14 -25.55 18.51
CA ARG A 462 0.32 -26.23 19.53
C ARG A 462 -0.54 -25.25 20.31
N ALA A 463 0.03 -24.10 20.72
CA ALA A 463 -0.71 -23.08 21.45
C ALA A 463 -1.81 -22.44 20.60
N LEU A 464 -1.57 -22.23 19.32
CA LEU A 464 -2.60 -21.77 18.37
C LEU A 464 -3.75 -22.78 18.26
N LEU A 465 -3.45 -24.06 18.04
CA LEU A 465 -4.46 -25.13 17.95
C LEU A 465 -5.30 -25.23 19.21
N LEU A 466 -4.65 -25.16 20.38
CA LEU A 466 -5.30 -25.25 21.67
C LEU A 466 -6.25 -24.06 21.88
N ASN A 467 -5.82 -22.85 21.57
CA ASN A 467 -6.63 -21.64 21.70
C ASN A 467 -7.82 -21.63 20.71
N LEU A 468 -7.59 -21.94 19.42
CA LEU A 468 -8.65 -22.00 18.43
C LEU A 468 -9.70 -23.03 18.76
N ARG A 469 -9.31 -24.20 19.28
CA ARG A 469 -10.26 -25.27 19.66
C ARG A 469 -11.28 -24.79 20.69
N GLN A 470 -10.90 -23.94 21.64
CA GLN A 470 -11.80 -23.42 22.69
C GLN A 470 -12.90 -22.52 22.12
N GLN A 471 -12.68 -21.91 20.98
CA GLN A 471 -13.66 -21.11 20.26
C GLN A 471 -14.50 -21.98 19.30
N VAL A 472 -13.83 -22.80 18.49
CA VAL A 472 -14.48 -23.59 17.41
C VAL A 472 -15.46 -24.62 17.96
N VAL A 473 -15.19 -25.20 19.12
CA VAL A 473 -16.11 -26.14 19.81
C VAL A 473 -17.46 -25.51 20.14
N GLU A 474 -17.55 -24.20 20.19
CA GLU A 474 -18.77 -23.45 20.48
C GLU A 474 -19.47 -22.91 19.22
N GLY A 475 -18.81 -22.98 18.04
CA GLY A 475 -19.35 -22.47 16.77
C GLY A 475 -20.77 -22.93 16.49
N GLY A 476 -20.94 -24.24 16.33
CA GLY A 476 -22.26 -24.84 16.11
C GLY A 476 -23.29 -24.54 17.22
N ARG A 477 -22.84 -24.28 18.45
CA ARG A 477 -23.74 -23.99 19.59
C ARG A 477 -24.36 -22.60 19.53
N TRP A 478 -23.54 -21.55 19.34
CA TRP A 478 -24.07 -20.20 19.26
C TRP A 478 -24.81 -19.94 17.95
N ILE A 479 -24.42 -20.58 16.82
CA ILE A 479 -25.17 -20.51 15.56
C ILE A 479 -26.57 -21.15 15.73
N SER A 480 -26.64 -22.34 16.37
CA SER A 480 -27.91 -22.98 16.66
C SER A 480 -28.79 -22.16 17.62
N ARG A 481 -28.15 -21.48 18.60
CA ARG A 481 -28.84 -20.55 19.49
C ARG A 481 -29.47 -19.41 18.73
N ALA A 482 -28.76 -18.82 17.78
CA ALA A 482 -29.27 -17.76 16.90
C ALA A 482 -30.42 -18.29 16.04
N ALA A 483 -30.26 -19.45 15.44
CA ALA A 483 -31.29 -20.06 14.60
C ALA A 483 -32.63 -20.19 15.33
N SER A 484 -32.60 -20.52 16.62
CA SER A 484 -33.81 -20.63 17.46
C SER A 484 -34.48 -19.30 17.78
N ASN A 485 -33.76 -18.16 17.66
CA ASN A 485 -34.27 -16.85 18.01
C ASN A 485 -34.69 -15.97 16.80
N PHE A 486 -34.48 -16.43 15.56
CA PHE A 486 -35.02 -15.76 14.38
C PHE A 486 -36.52 -15.95 14.25
N SER A 487 -37.26 -14.87 14.04
CA SER A 487 -38.70 -14.85 13.75
C SER A 487 -39.02 -15.52 12.40
N ALA A 488 -40.34 -15.69 12.15
CA ALA A 488 -40.80 -16.24 10.86
C ALA A 488 -40.55 -15.26 9.70
N GLU A 489 -40.47 -13.97 9.96
CA GLU A 489 -40.16 -12.92 8.97
C GLU A 489 -38.72 -13.02 8.43
N LEU A 490 -37.81 -13.52 9.27
CA LEU A 490 -36.43 -13.77 8.90
C LEU A 490 -36.14 -15.26 8.63
N PHE A 491 -37.10 -15.97 8.02
CA PHE A 491 -37.05 -17.40 7.77
C PHE A 491 -35.80 -17.83 6.99
N GLU A 492 -35.34 -17.03 6.02
CA GLU A 492 -34.15 -17.33 5.22
C GLU A 492 -32.86 -17.30 6.08
N LEU A 493 -32.75 -16.36 7.00
CA LEU A 493 -31.66 -16.28 7.97
C LEU A 493 -31.68 -17.48 8.91
N ARG A 494 -32.86 -17.85 9.40
CA ARG A 494 -33.05 -19.06 10.23
C ARG A 494 -32.56 -20.31 9.49
N SER A 495 -32.99 -20.48 8.24
CA SER A 495 -32.63 -21.63 7.42
C SER A 495 -31.13 -21.67 7.13
N ALA A 496 -30.51 -20.53 6.85
CA ALA A 496 -29.07 -20.42 6.66
C ALA A 496 -28.30 -20.77 7.95
N ALA A 497 -28.72 -20.25 9.10
CA ALA A 497 -28.11 -20.54 10.39
C ALA A 497 -28.20 -22.02 10.78
N ILE A 498 -29.33 -22.70 10.48
CA ILE A 498 -29.48 -24.14 10.73
C ILE A 498 -28.48 -24.96 9.87
N ARG A 499 -28.36 -24.65 8.58
CA ARG A 499 -27.41 -25.33 7.71
C ARG A 499 -25.97 -25.12 8.18
N HIS A 500 -25.60 -23.88 8.40
CA HIS A 500 -24.26 -23.51 8.83
C HIS A 500 -23.88 -24.15 10.19
N ALA A 501 -24.81 -24.18 11.15
CA ALA A 501 -24.57 -24.89 12.42
C ALA A 501 -24.35 -26.39 12.23
N ALA A 502 -25.00 -27.03 11.24
CA ALA A 502 -24.81 -28.44 10.93
C ALA A 502 -23.46 -28.72 10.26
N GLU A 503 -22.93 -27.79 9.51
CA GLU A 503 -21.61 -27.85 8.86
C GLU A 503 -20.50 -27.69 9.91
N GLU A 504 -20.54 -26.65 10.73
CA GLU A 504 -19.51 -26.24 11.68
C GLU A 504 -19.38 -27.13 12.94
N HIS A 505 -20.41 -27.88 13.32
CA HIS A 505 -20.49 -28.49 14.66
C HIS A 505 -19.42 -29.56 14.97
N ARG A 506 -18.66 -30.01 13.95
CA ARG A 506 -17.61 -31.03 14.09
C ARG A 506 -16.19 -30.51 13.86
N ASP A 507 -16.01 -29.30 13.44
CA ASP A 507 -14.73 -28.80 12.95
C ASP A 507 -13.66 -28.72 14.03
N PHE A 508 -14.05 -28.58 15.30
CA PHE A 508 -13.13 -28.70 16.42
C PHE A 508 -12.37 -30.05 16.46
N GLN A 509 -12.92 -31.12 15.85
CA GLN A 509 -12.25 -32.43 15.78
C GLN A 509 -11.03 -32.41 14.85
N LEU A 510 -10.99 -31.49 13.87
CA LEU A 510 -9.80 -31.26 13.05
C LEU A 510 -8.66 -30.72 13.91
N LEU A 511 -8.95 -29.73 14.74
CA LEU A 511 -7.99 -29.14 15.68
C LEU A 511 -7.44 -30.17 16.70
N GLU A 512 -8.32 -31.05 17.23
CA GLU A 512 -7.91 -32.12 18.13
C GLU A 512 -6.96 -33.12 17.43
N ARG A 513 -7.26 -33.48 16.17
CA ARG A 513 -6.40 -34.35 15.35
C ARG A 513 -5.06 -33.73 15.05
N ASP A 514 -5.06 -32.47 14.58
CA ASP A 514 -3.82 -31.75 14.27
C ASP A 514 -2.94 -31.62 15.51
N TYR A 515 -3.53 -31.29 16.66
CA TYR A 515 -2.81 -31.16 17.92
C TYR A 515 -2.11 -32.47 18.34
N VAL A 516 -2.80 -33.60 18.23
CA VAL A 516 -2.21 -34.92 18.52
C VAL A 516 -1.15 -35.28 17.48
N ALA A 517 -1.40 -34.98 16.19
CA ALA A 517 -0.46 -35.27 15.11
C ALA A 517 0.87 -34.50 15.22
N VAL A 518 0.88 -33.38 15.93
CA VAL A 518 2.11 -32.63 16.25
C VAL A 518 2.65 -32.89 17.66
N GLY A 519 2.23 -34.00 18.27
CA GLY A 519 2.75 -34.49 19.56
C GLY A 519 2.13 -33.85 20.79
N GLY A 520 0.96 -33.24 20.67
CA GLY A 520 0.14 -32.79 21.80
C GLY A 520 -0.69 -33.95 22.40
N ASP A 521 -1.15 -33.76 23.63
CA ASP A 521 -2.00 -34.71 24.32
C ASP A 521 -3.49 -34.36 24.14
N LEU A 522 -4.32 -35.36 23.84
CA LEU A 522 -5.76 -35.15 23.54
C LEU A 522 -6.55 -34.64 24.74
N ASP A 523 -6.23 -35.11 25.96
CA ASP A 523 -6.92 -34.66 27.16
C ASP A 523 -6.53 -33.22 27.49
N THR A 524 -5.30 -32.83 27.22
CA THR A 524 -4.82 -31.45 27.38
C THR A 524 -5.63 -30.47 26.53
N ILE A 525 -5.78 -30.71 25.21
CA ILE A 525 -6.53 -29.79 24.35
C ILE A 525 -8.03 -29.75 24.68
N ARG A 526 -8.59 -30.85 25.18
CA ARG A 526 -10.00 -30.94 25.58
C ARG A 526 -10.35 -30.25 26.87
N THR A 527 -9.41 -30.23 27.82
CA THR A 527 -9.62 -29.71 29.17
C THR A 527 -9.02 -28.32 29.41
N ALA A 528 -8.28 -27.80 28.43
CA ALA A 528 -7.70 -26.47 28.49
C ALA A 528 -8.76 -25.39 28.76
N ALA A 529 -8.44 -24.46 29.66
CA ALA A 529 -9.29 -23.29 29.88
C ALA A 529 -9.20 -22.29 28.74
N LYS A 530 -10.23 -21.46 28.59
CA LYS A 530 -10.18 -20.29 27.72
C LYS A 530 -9.32 -19.21 28.37
N ASN A 531 -8.56 -18.48 27.56
CA ASN A 531 -7.99 -17.21 28.02
C ASN A 531 -9.08 -16.13 28.12
N PRO A 532 -8.84 -15.00 28.80
CA PRO A 532 -9.83 -13.93 28.97
C PRO A 532 -10.43 -13.41 27.65
N GLY A 533 -9.61 -13.30 26.60
CA GLY A 533 -10.06 -12.87 25.27
C GLY A 533 -11.03 -13.87 24.62
N ALA A 534 -10.72 -15.17 24.70
CA ALA A 534 -11.60 -16.24 24.21
C ALA A 534 -12.89 -16.33 25.03
N GLU A 535 -12.83 -16.15 26.36
CA GLU A 535 -13.99 -16.13 27.24
C GLU A 535 -14.89 -14.93 26.93
N ALA A 536 -14.34 -13.73 26.77
CA ALA A 536 -15.06 -12.52 26.41
C ALA A 536 -15.71 -12.62 25.03
N LEU A 537 -15.00 -13.17 24.03
CA LEU A 537 -15.54 -13.42 22.70
C LEU A 537 -16.73 -14.36 22.73
N SER A 538 -16.59 -15.50 23.42
CA SER A 538 -17.65 -16.48 23.62
C SER A 538 -18.87 -15.86 24.29
N ALA A 539 -18.69 -15.17 25.42
CA ALA A 539 -19.77 -14.51 26.16
C ALA A 539 -20.52 -13.49 25.28
N TYR A 540 -19.80 -12.67 24.52
CA TYR A 540 -20.37 -11.67 23.63
C TYR A 540 -21.20 -12.30 22.52
N VAL A 541 -20.65 -13.31 21.82
CA VAL A 541 -21.34 -13.96 20.70
C VAL A 541 -22.59 -14.71 21.19
N PHE A 542 -22.54 -15.42 22.33
CA PHE A 542 -23.70 -16.05 22.92
C PHE A 542 -24.77 -15.04 23.38
N HIS A 543 -24.36 -13.89 23.93
CA HIS A 543 -25.28 -12.83 24.27
C HIS A 543 -26.04 -12.35 23.01
N GLN A 544 -25.35 -12.03 21.93
CA GLN A 544 -25.97 -11.61 20.67
C GLN A 544 -26.86 -12.70 20.08
N ALA A 545 -26.41 -13.95 20.09
CA ALA A 545 -27.20 -15.10 19.62
C ALA A 545 -28.52 -15.30 20.40
N SER A 546 -28.60 -14.78 21.62
CA SER A 546 -29.77 -14.90 22.50
C SER A 546 -30.76 -13.75 22.37
N GLN A 547 -30.45 -12.72 21.57
CA GLN A 547 -31.36 -11.60 21.32
C GLN A 547 -32.49 -11.99 20.34
N PRO A 548 -33.63 -11.33 20.34
CA PRO A 548 -34.64 -11.47 19.29
C PRO A 548 -34.07 -11.05 17.94
N ASP A 549 -34.33 -11.85 16.90
CA ASP A 549 -33.88 -11.59 15.55
C ASP A 549 -32.40 -11.18 15.49
N PRO A 550 -31.47 -12.12 15.80
CA PRO A 550 -30.06 -11.82 16.04
C PRO A 550 -29.28 -11.62 14.74
N VAL A 551 -29.69 -10.63 13.93
CA VAL A 551 -29.02 -10.23 12.68
C VAL A 551 -27.58 -9.78 12.91
N ASP A 552 -27.26 -9.36 14.12
CA ASP A 552 -25.92 -9.00 14.61
C ASP A 552 -24.88 -10.07 14.28
N LEU A 553 -25.28 -11.35 14.33
CA LEU A 553 -24.36 -12.48 14.10
C LEU A 553 -23.83 -12.55 12.68
N LEU A 554 -24.48 -11.92 11.71
CA LEU A 554 -23.88 -11.73 10.39
C LEU A 554 -22.58 -10.93 10.46
N GLY A 555 -22.46 -10.01 11.44
CA GLY A 555 -21.22 -9.30 11.72
C GLY A 555 -20.14 -10.18 12.37
N ALA A 556 -20.53 -11.11 13.25
CA ALA A 556 -19.60 -12.08 13.84
C ALA A 556 -19.09 -13.07 12.78
N MET A 557 -20.02 -13.63 11.98
CA MET A 557 -19.68 -14.53 10.87
C MET A 557 -18.78 -13.84 9.85
N PHE A 558 -19.04 -12.59 9.51
CA PHE A 558 -18.18 -11.80 8.62
C PHE A 558 -16.71 -11.78 9.07
N VAL A 559 -16.47 -11.68 10.37
CA VAL A 559 -15.10 -11.66 10.94
C VAL A 559 -14.50 -13.08 10.98
N ILE A 560 -15.25 -14.06 11.48
CA ILE A 560 -14.74 -15.41 11.74
C ILE A 560 -14.48 -16.16 10.44
N GLU A 561 -15.49 -16.23 9.55
CA GLU A 561 -15.36 -16.86 8.23
C GLU A 561 -14.36 -16.14 7.33
N GLY A 562 -14.40 -14.79 7.39
CA GLY A 562 -13.43 -13.99 6.66
C GLY A 562 -11.98 -14.28 7.03
N LEU A 563 -11.69 -14.56 8.31
CA LEU A 563 -10.33 -14.94 8.75
C LEU A 563 -9.96 -16.33 8.24
N GLY A 564 -10.88 -17.30 8.26
CA GLY A 564 -10.68 -18.63 7.68
C GLY A 564 -10.24 -18.50 6.22
N THR A 565 -11.05 -17.86 5.40
CA THR A 565 -10.77 -17.67 3.96
C THR A 565 -9.48 -16.88 3.71
N ALA A 566 -9.25 -15.78 4.45
CA ALA A 566 -8.15 -14.86 4.13
C ALA A 566 -6.78 -15.31 4.65
N ARG A 567 -6.73 -16.05 5.77
CA ARG A 567 -5.47 -16.33 6.49
C ARG A 567 -5.13 -17.80 6.65
N ALA A 568 -6.12 -18.68 6.81
CA ALA A 568 -5.88 -20.05 7.20
C ALA A 568 -4.97 -20.81 6.22
N ALA A 569 -5.24 -20.77 4.92
CA ALA A 569 -4.40 -21.41 3.90
C ALA A 569 -2.96 -20.85 3.87
N GLY A 570 -2.81 -19.54 4.10
CA GLY A 570 -1.51 -18.88 4.21
C GLY A 570 -0.71 -19.37 5.42
N TRP A 571 -1.34 -19.44 6.58
CA TRP A 571 -0.73 -19.93 7.82
C TRP A 571 -0.41 -21.43 7.73
N ALA A 572 -1.30 -22.24 7.15
CA ALA A 572 -1.03 -23.66 6.92
C ALA A 572 0.25 -23.87 6.12
N ARG A 573 0.40 -23.17 5.01
CA ARG A 573 1.60 -23.25 4.16
C ARG A 573 2.85 -22.76 4.89
N GLN A 574 2.79 -21.59 5.55
CA GLN A 574 3.91 -21.03 6.28
C GLN A 574 4.38 -21.95 7.41
N LEU A 575 3.46 -22.49 8.21
CA LEU A 575 3.78 -23.43 9.28
C LEU A 575 4.34 -24.75 8.75
N SER A 576 3.81 -25.27 7.64
CA SER A 576 4.33 -26.48 7.01
C SER A 576 5.76 -26.28 6.51
N GLU A 577 6.05 -25.15 5.86
CA GLU A 577 7.39 -24.82 5.38
C GLU A 577 8.40 -24.59 6.52
N GLN A 578 7.99 -23.91 7.60
CA GLN A 578 8.85 -23.59 8.73
C GLN A 578 9.16 -24.79 9.61
N LEU A 579 8.16 -25.62 9.89
CA LEU A 579 8.23 -26.69 10.87
C LEU A 579 8.38 -28.08 10.23
N GLY A 580 8.37 -28.18 8.89
CA GLY A 580 8.42 -29.45 8.18
C GLY A 580 7.17 -30.31 8.39
N LEU A 581 5.99 -29.66 8.56
CA LEU A 581 4.75 -30.38 8.82
C LEU A 581 4.17 -30.98 7.53
N ARG A 582 3.58 -32.17 7.68
CA ARG A 582 2.81 -32.83 6.63
C ARG A 582 1.39 -32.29 6.55
N ASP A 583 0.73 -32.55 5.42
CA ASP A 583 -0.65 -32.13 5.17
C ASP A 583 -1.66 -32.63 6.24
N ASP A 584 -1.43 -33.81 6.79
CA ASP A 584 -2.26 -34.41 7.84
C ASP A 584 -2.05 -33.80 9.25
N GLN A 585 -1.15 -32.81 9.36
CA GLN A 585 -0.83 -32.11 10.59
C GLN A 585 -1.32 -30.64 10.62
N VAL A 586 -1.88 -30.15 9.51
CA VAL A 586 -2.41 -28.78 9.32
C VAL A 586 -3.82 -28.80 8.71
N THR A 587 -4.59 -29.86 9.01
CA THR A 587 -5.86 -30.15 8.32
C THR A 587 -6.93 -29.10 8.57
N PHE A 588 -7.01 -28.55 9.79
CA PHE A 588 -7.98 -27.50 10.12
C PHE A 588 -7.75 -26.22 9.31
N LEU A 589 -6.51 -25.72 9.30
CA LEU A 589 -6.18 -24.49 8.58
C LEU A 589 -6.34 -24.64 7.06
N ARG A 590 -6.02 -25.82 6.51
CA ARG A 590 -6.22 -26.08 5.08
C ARG A 590 -7.69 -26.18 4.72
N TYR A 591 -8.48 -26.91 5.51
CA TYR A 591 -9.90 -27.10 5.28
C TYR A 591 -10.62 -25.74 5.19
N HIS A 592 -10.43 -24.86 6.17
CA HIS A 592 -11.04 -23.53 6.17
C HIS A 592 -10.47 -22.60 5.11
N GLY A 593 -9.23 -22.79 4.66
CA GLY A 593 -8.64 -22.01 3.57
C GLY A 593 -9.11 -22.42 2.16
N GLU A 594 -9.65 -23.64 1.98
CA GLU A 594 -10.02 -24.18 0.67
C GLU A 594 -11.54 -24.26 0.45
N HIS A 595 -12.37 -24.28 1.50
CA HIS A 595 -13.81 -24.54 1.41
C HIS A 595 -14.72 -23.35 1.76
N ASP A 596 -14.18 -22.26 2.29
CA ASP A 596 -14.98 -21.13 2.76
C ASP A 596 -15.52 -20.18 1.66
N ASP A 597 -15.12 -20.35 0.41
CA ASP A 597 -15.58 -19.48 -0.70
C ASP A 597 -17.12 -19.55 -0.91
N ASP A 598 -17.73 -20.71 -0.73
CA ASP A 598 -19.19 -20.89 -0.86
C ASP A 598 -19.93 -20.26 0.33
N HIS A 599 -19.40 -20.37 1.54
CA HIS A 599 -19.98 -19.76 2.75
C HIS A 599 -19.93 -18.23 2.68
N VAL A 600 -18.82 -17.66 2.24
CA VAL A 600 -18.66 -16.22 2.02
C VAL A 600 -19.62 -15.67 0.97
N GLY A 601 -19.87 -16.41 -0.11
CA GLY A 601 -20.87 -16.06 -1.12
C GLY A 601 -22.29 -15.98 -0.57
N GLN A 602 -22.71 -16.96 0.23
CA GLN A 602 -24.01 -16.98 0.90
C GLN A 602 -24.14 -15.85 1.94
N LEU A 603 -23.09 -15.64 2.75
CA LEU A 603 -23.05 -14.55 3.73
C LEU A 603 -23.20 -13.18 3.07
N ARG A 604 -22.54 -12.94 1.92
CA ARG A 604 -22.69 -11.70 1.13
C ARG A 604 -24.13 -11.45 0.70
N ALA A 605 -24.81 -12.46 0.21
CA ALA A 605 -26.20 -12.33 -0.22
C ALA A 605 -27.16 -12.03 0.94
N LEU A 606 -26.97 -12.69 2.09
CA LEU A 606 -27.73 -12.43 3.30
C LEU A 606 -27.48 -11.04 3.89
N LEU A 607 -26.21 -10.64 3.95
CA LEU A 607 -25.82 -9.31 4.41
C LEU A 607 -26.46 -8.19 3.58
N ARG A 608 -26.45 -8.30 2.25
CA ARG A 608 -27.07 -7.31 1.38
C ARG A 608 -28.56 -7.15 1.66
N ARG A 609 -29.27 -8.26 1.75
CA ARG A 609 -30.71 -8.26 2.01
C ARG A 609 -31.09 -7.66 3.38
N VAL A 610 -30.34 -8.02 4.42
CA VAL A 610 -30.62 -7.55 5.80
C VAL A 610 -30.16 -6.10 6.01
N ALA A 611 -29.09 -5.69 5.35
CA ALA A 611 -28.52 -4.35 5.43
C ALA A 611 -29.31 -3.28 4.65
N GLU A 612 -30.39 -3.64 3.97
CA GLU A 612 -31.36 -2.67 3.45
C GLU A 612 -32.02 -1.87 4.59
N ASP A 613 -32.28 -2.54 5.72
CA ASP A 613 -32.67 -1.85 6.97
C ASP A 613 -31.43 -1.26 7.66
N ARG A 614 -31.43 0.06 7.81
CA ARG A 614 -30.34 0.81 8.42
C ARG A 614 -30.07 0.41 9.87
N SER A 615 -31.08 0.08 10.64
CA SER A 615 -30.92 -0.34 12.04
C SER A 615 -30.23 -1.71 12.13
N HIS A 616 -30.58 -2.64 11.24
CA HIS A 616 -29.89 -3.92 11.12
C HIS A 616 -28.44 -3.73 10.69
N ALA A 617 -28.20 -2.85 9.71
CA ALA A 617 -26.87 -2.52 9.22
C ALA A 617 -25.95 -2.03 10.35
N GLU A 618 -26.45 -1.13 11.21
CA GLU A 618 -25.69 -0.59 12.36
C GLU A 618 -25.38 -1.66 13.41
N ARG A 619 -26.33 -2.55 13.70
CA ARG A 619 -26.14 -3.69 14.59
C ARG A 619 -25.08 -4.65 14.08
N ILE A 620 -25.11 -5.02 12.80
CA ILE A 620 -24.15 -5.90 12.14
C ILE A 620 -22.73 -5.31 12.22
N VAL A 621 -22.57 -4.04 11.84
CA VAL A 621 -21.25 -3.36 11.88
C VAL A 621 -20.71 -3.26 13.29
N ARG A 622 -21.57 -2.96 14.28
CA ARG A 622 -21.16 -2.90 15.68
C ARG A 622 -20.65 -4.26 16.16
N THR A 623 -21.39 -5.33 15.88
CA THR A 623 -20.99 -6.69 16.29
C THR A 623 -19.71 -7.13 15.59
N ALA A 624 -19.57 -6.87 14.30
CA ALA A 624 -18.31 -7.12 13.61
C ALA A 624 -17.11 -6.40 14.26
N THR A 625 -17.31 -5.12 14.64
CA THR A 625 -16.25 -4.33 15.32
C THR A 625 -15.84 -4.94 16.66
N VAL A 626 -16.80 -5.39 17.47
CA VAL A 626 -16.53 -5.97 18.78
C VAL A 626 -15.84 -7.33 18.64
N VAL A 627 -16.38 -8.20 17.78
CA VAL A 627 -15.84 -9.54 17.52
C VAL A 627 -14.42 -9.46 16.96
N ALA A 628 -14.13 -8.56 16.04
CA ALA A 628 -12.79 -8.34 15.52
C ALA A 628 -11.77 -8.00 16.61
N ARG A 629 -12.14 -7.13 17.56
CA ARG A 629 -11.27 -6.76 18.67
C ARG A 629 -11.05 -7.90 19.67
N LEU A 630 -12.11 -8.62 20.01
CA LEU A 630 -12.03 -9.74 20.93
C LEU A 630 -11.26 -10.93 20.34
N TYR A 631 -11.36 -11.15 19.03
CA TYR A 631 -10.60 -12.16 18.31
C TYR A 631 -9.09 -11.86 18.34
N VAL A 632 -8.71 -10.61 18.14
CA VAL A 632 -7.30 -10.20 18.28
C VAL A 632 -6.81 -10.36 19.71
N MET A 633 -7.63 -9.97 20.71
CA MET A 633 -7.31 -10.15 22.13
C MET A 633 -7.06 -11.62 22.48
N GLN A 634 -7.96 -12.51 22.06
CA GLN A 634 -7.83 -13.96 22.23
C GLN A 634 -6.49 -14.49 21.72
N LEU A 635 -6.04 -14.06 20.54
CA LEU A 635 -4.77 -14.51 19.95
C LEU A 635 -3.55 -13.83 20.61
N ALA A 636 -3.67 -12.58 21.03
CA ALA A 636 -2.58 -11.86 21.68
C ALA A 636 -2.23 -12.45 23.06
N GLU A 637 -3.24 -12.90 23.81
CA GLU A 637 -3.08 -13.48 25.14
C GLU A 637 -2.50 -14.91 25.14
N ILE A 638 -2.32 -15.54 23.98
CA ILE A 638 -1.67 -16.85 23.88
C ILE A 638 -0.24 -16.82 24.46
N ASP A 639 0.47 -15.71 24.29
CA ASP A 639 1.82 -15.55 24.83
C ASP A 639 1.84 -15.18 26.32
N ASP A 640 0.78 -14.59 26.86
CA ASP A 640 0.67 -14.21 28.27
C ASP A 640 0.46 -15.44 29.21
N GLU A 641 -0.01 -16.55 28.64
CA GLU A 641 -0.26 -17.81 29.35
C GLU A 641 0.97 -18.76 29.37
N ARG A 642 2.08 -18.36 28.76
CA ARG A 642 3.35 -19.11 28.70
C ARG A 642 4.36 -18.55 29.66
#